data_7835ccb5768b600335236febddccf22e
#
_entry.id   7835ccb5768b600335236febddccf22e
#
_cell.length_a   1.000
_cell.length_b   1.000
_cell.length_c   1.000
_cell.angle_alpha   90.00
_cell.angle_beta   90.00
_cell.angle_gamma   90.00
#
_symmetry.space_group_name_H-M   'P 1'
#
loop_
_entity.id
_entity.type
_entity.pdbx_description
1 polymer ?
#
loop_
_entity_poly.entity_id
_entity_poly.type
_entity_poly.pdbx_seq_one_letter_code
_entity_poly.pdbx_strand_id
1 'polypeptide(L)'
;MGEPDRALSNLGLPENFQTFLQQEWGIKLLHPPQAKAVPSVISGKNTMLCIPTASGKSLVAYIGIVNQLLNLNKGSRAIYIVPLKALASEKLGELRQIGDYLNLKIGLGIGDAPSETRQIDDCDILVCTSEKLDSLMRSKPEVLSRVSVVVADEFHLLNDSQRGPTMEINLARIRHILPDAQLITLSATVGNSQDLADWLNSELIISKWRPVSLEYATLAELDLEPRAIQKSELSTTENLGPPRTLEGPKSHVAWAALSDVYSNGGQLLVFVSSRRSAQAEAKKLGQRMQKHLAKNNPEMLDSLKELSNKLSRNSNSVMGDTLAECVKGGVAFHHAGLMHSQRTEIENAFKNRLLCCLTATPTLAAGVNLPARRVLVRDLKRYDDGMSRLLPVMEVRQMLGRAGRPRYDPIGEAWLACKGGDPRQVADEIADRYIHGPVEDITSKLAAEPAMRFHLLSSIATGGLTNRRSIGDFFRGTYLGHSQTNSYLQENIDSMLKWLVEKRFIRRTNVGEQEESWNDEIPSWVSAAQSASGVSMVKKKSTEPVEATFGFKKASSMGVTGLNSFEYEALDNEYEATSMGHRVSQLYIDPLSADILLEGLRRAVRRIVRKTLPVTSFSLCHLVSSTPDFISLWPKSKELEFGSRLRQKGALVEDELLIESPIDERAMGMVKSAWCTELWYEEKDLRDIEKELGVTPGDVYSRTDLMGWLLLAAREILLRDDIFADEHLGYVSELVGLLDLTRSRVRAGCKEDLLQLVQVRGVGRNRARTLSEMGIRTPADLLALSNFDLDKLKSKRGWGPILVERIIDSVRNIAVGQQDKTRRDDDEPLPGERQD
;
A
#
# COMPACT_ATOMS: atom_id res chain seq x y z
N MET A 1 37.20 12.92 7.66
CA MET A 1 36.72 14.30 7.48
C MET A 1 36.79 15.02 8.81
N GLY A 2 37.47 16.16 8.87
CA GLY A 2 37.53 17.01 10.06
C GLY A 2 36.21 17.75 10.32
N GLU A 3 36.07 18.36 11.53
CA GLU A 3 34.90 19.19 11.82
C GLU A 3 34.68 20.34 10.81
N PRO A 4 35.72 21.02 10.29
CA PRO A 4 35.54 22.06 9.28
C PRO A 4 34.87 21.58 8.01
N ASP A 5 35.11 20.35 7.56
CA ASP A 5 34.52 19.77 6.35
C ASP A 5 32.99 19.47 6.49
N ARG A 6 32.49 19.53 7.72
CA ARG A 6 31.10 19.20 8.08
C ARG A 6 30.27 20.45 8.40
N ALA A 7 30.92 21.63 8.46
CA ALA A 7 30.23 22.87 8.77
C ALA A 7 29.36 23.35 7.61
N LEU A 8 28.13 23.77 7.90
CA LEU A 8 27.17 24.27 6.88
C LEU A 8 27.72 25.50 6.14
N SER A 9 28.50 26.35 6.81
CA SER A 9 29.10 27.56 6.23
C SER A 9 30.03 27.30 5.05
N ASN A 10 30.60 26.12 4.97
CA ASN A 10 31.59 25.74 3.95
C ASN A 10 30.97 25.06 2.73
N LEU A 11 29.63 24.91 2.68
CA LEU A 11 28.94 24.11 1.67
C LEU A 11 28.37 24.91 0.50
N GLY A 12 28.49 26.25 0.50
CA GLY A 12 27.96 27.11 -0.58
C GLY A 12 26.44 27.10 -0.69
N LEU A 13 25.73 26.75 0.38
CA LEU A 13 24.26 26.76 0.43
C LEU A 13 23.75 28.20 0.54
N PRO A 14 22.49 28.49 0.14
CA PRO A 14 21.84 29.77 0.37
C PRO A 14 21.90 30.15 1.86
N GLU A 15 22.28 31.38 2.16
CA GLU A 15 22.47 31.86 3.56
C GLU A 15 21.20 31.73 4.40
N ASN A 16 20.04 32.05 3.83
CA ASN A 16 18.76 31.90 4.49
C ASN A 16 18.45 30.45 4.85
N PHE A 17 18.84 29.50 4.00
CA PHE A 17 18.65 28.07 4.30
C PHE A 17 19.63 27.57 5.35
N GLN A 18 20.88 28.06 5.34
CA GLN A 18 21.83 27.75 6.42
C GLN A 18 21.32 28.26 7.77
N THR A 19 20.79 29.49 7.78
CA THR A 19 20.19 30.10 8.98
C THR A 19 19.00 29.27 9.48
N PHE A 20 18.12 28.85 8.60
CA PHE A 20 17.00 27.95 8.92
C PHE A 20 17.47 26.66 9.58
N LEU A 21 18.43 25.95 8.97
CA LEU A 21 18.95 24.70 9.50
C LEU A 21 19.57 24.86 10.90
N GLN A 22 20.26 26.00 11.16
CA GLN A 22 20.88 26.28 12.44
C GLN A 22 19.89 26.71 13.52
N GLN A 23 18.95 27.59 13.19
CA GLN A 23 18.05 28.19 14.17
C GLN A 23 16.84 27.33 14.45
N GLU A 24 16.16 26.83 13.40
CA GLU A 24 14.92 26.06 13.55
C GLU A 24 15.17 24.57 13.83
N TRP A 25 16.13 23.97 13.13
CA TRP A 25 16.41 22.54 13.30
C TRP A 25 17.62 22.24 14.20
N GLY A 26 18.35 23.28 14.63
CA GLY A 26 19.51 23.11 15.51
C GLY A 26 20.68 22.37 14.88
N ILE A 27 20.75 22.30 13.54
CA ILE A 27 21.78 21.58 12.79
C ILE A 27 22.96 22.53 12.55
N LYS A 28 24.07 22.33 13.26
CA LYS A 28 25.30 23.09 13.10
C LYS A 28 26.34 22.37 12.23
N LEU A 29 26.36 21.05 12.33
CA LEU A 29 27.30 20.18 11.63
C LEU A 29 26.55 19.03 10.95
N LEU A 30 26.91 18.71 9.73
CA LEU A 30 26.41 17.53 9.04
C LEU A 30 26.96 16.24 9.66
N HIS A 31 26.18 15.18 9.61
CA HIS A 31 26.69 13.85 9.90
C HIS A 31 27.71 13.40 8.83
N PRO A 32 28.68 12.54 9.17
CA PRO A 32 29.73 12.14 8.22
C PRO A 32 29.25 11.67 6.86
N PRO A 33 28.20 10.81 6.72
CA PRO A 33 27.72 10.43 5.40
C PRO A 33 26.99 11.57 4.65
N GLN A 34 26.36 12.49 5.37
CA GLN A 34 25.76 13.69 4.77
C GLN A 34 26.84 14.60 4.19
N ALA A 35 27.90 14.88 4.96
CA ALA A 35 29.03 15.69 4.52
C ALA A 35 29.76 15.08 3.30
N LYS A 36 29.80 13.75 3.20
CA LYS A 36 30.35 13.03 2.05
C LYS A 36 29.48 13.18 0.79
N ALA A 37 28.14 13.21 0.95
CA ALA A 37 27.19 13.24 -0.16
C ALA A 37 26.93 14.67 -0.69
N VAL A 38 26.94 15.67 0.18
CA VAL A 38 26.54 17.04 -0.15
C VAL A 38 27.36 17.66 -1.29
N PRO A 39 28.68 17.49 -1.43
CA PRO A 39 29.45 18.02 -2.56
C PRO A 39 28.94 17.52 -3.93
N SER A 40 28.63 16.23 -4.04
CA SER A 40 28.04 15.67 -5.26
C SER A 40 26.65 16.25 -5.54
N VAL A 41 25.80 16.31 -4.54
CA VAL A 41 24.44 16.85 -4.65
C VAL A 41 24.44 18.33 -5.04
N ILE A 42 25.29 19.16 -4.41
CA ILE A 42 25.38 20.60 -4.72
C ILE A 42 25.93 20.83 -6.14
N SER A 43 26.83 19.98 -6.62
CA SER A 43 27.34 20.09 -7.99
C SER A 43 26.31 19.67 -9.08
N GLY A 44 25.11 19.27 -8.68
CA GLY A 44 24.06 18.87 -9.60
C GLY A 44 24.16 17.44 -10.14
N LYS A 45 25.09 16.62 -9.62
CA LYS A 45 25.26 15.24 -10.05
C LYS A 45 24.16 14.33 -9.51
N ASN A 46 23.78 13.32 -10.28
CA ASN A 46 22.96 12.23 -9.77
C ASN A 46 23.69 11.54 -8.61
N THR A 47 22.97 11.31 -7.53
CA THR A 47 23.59 10.79 -6.30
C THR A 47 22.72 9.72 -5.66
N MET A 48 23.31 8.55 -5.38
CA MET A 48 22.64 7.47 -4.66
C MET A 48 23.22 7.30 -3.28
N LEU A 49 22.39 7.48 -2.24
CA LEU A 49 22.73 7.30 -0.84
C LEU A 49 22.27 5.92 -0.36
N CYS A 50 23.21 5.04 -0.06
CA CYS A 50 22.98 3.74 0.57
C CYS A 50 23.51 3.76 2.01
N ILE A 51 22.69 4.30 2.92
CA ILE A 51 23.06 4.45 4.34
C ILE A 51 21.92 3.95 5.25
N PRO A 52 22.23 3.54 6.49
CA PRO A 52 21.24 3.01 7.41
C PRO A 52 20.05 3.97 7.65
N THR A 53 18.90 3.43 8.07
CA THR A 53 17.77 4.23 8.54
C THR A 53 18.15 5.09 9.74
N ALA A 54 17.48 6.22 9.95
CA ALA A 54 17.75 7.22 10.99
C ALA A 54 19.11 7.95 10.87
N SER A 55 19.85 7.82 9.75
CA SER A 55 21.11 8.55 9.51
C SER A 55 20.93 9.93 8.87
N GLY A 56 19.68 10.41 8.74
CA GLY A 56 19.37 11.74 8.22
C GLY A 56 19.49 11.86 6.70
N LYS A 57 19.14 10.81 5.94
CA LYS A 57 19.13 10.80 4.46
C LYS A 57 18.36 11.95 3.86
N SER A 58 17.17 12.23 4.40
CA SER A 58 16.25 13.27 3.89
C SER A 58 16.87 14.66 3.84
N LEU A 59 17.76 15.00 4.81
CA LEU A 59 18.44 16.30 4.81
C LEU A 59 19.29 16.52 3.55
N VAL A 60 19.96 15.47 3.06
CA VAL A 60 20.77 15.55 1.83
C VAL A 60 19.87 15.84 0.62
N ALA A 61 18.71 15.21 0.56
CA ALA A 61 17.72 15.49 -0.48
C ALA A 61 17.16 16.92 -0.39
N TYR A 62 16.87 17.41 0.82
CA TYR A 62 16.41 18.78 1.02
C TYR A 62 17.46 19.82 0.61
N ILE A 63 18.72 19.55 0.92
CA ILE A 63 19.86 20.37 0.46
C ILE A 63 19.90 20.41 -1.08
N GLY A 64 19.74 19.25 -1.74
CA GLY A 64 19.71 19.17 -3.21
C GLY A 64 18.55 19.95 -3.81
N ILE A 65 17.35 19.78 -3.28
CA ILE A 65 16.16 20.50 -3.70
C ILE A 65 16.36 22.01 -3.59
N VAL A 66 16.72 22.50 -2.40
CA VAL A 66 16.89 23.94 -2.16
C VAL A 66 18.00 24.51 -3.06
N ASN A 67 19.10 23.79 -3.22
CA ASN A 67 20.19 24.18 -4.11
C ASN A 67 19.73 24.28 -5.59
N GLN A 68 18.94 23.32 -6.06
CA GLN A 68 18.40 23.37 -7.43
C GLN A 68 17.44 24.56 -7.61
N LEU A 69 16.48 24.73 -6.71
CA LEU A 69 15.42 25.73 -6.86
C LEU A 69 15.91 27.16 -6.66
N LEU A 70 16.89 27.39 -5.78
CA LEU A 70 17.33 28.75 -5.39
C LEU A 70 18.68 29.17 -5.99
N ASN A 71 19.55 28.22 -6.34
CA ASN A 71 20.90 28.50 -6.87
C ASN A 71 21.02 28.15 -8.34
N LEU A 72 20.90 26.84 -8.70
CA LEU A 72 21.25 26.35 -10.03
C LEU A 72 20.17 26.63 -11.07
N ASN A 73 18.90 26.33 -10.76
CA ASN A 73 17.77 26.41 -11.69
C ASN A 73 16.61 27.18 -11.06
N LYS A 74 16.80 28.49 -10.82
CA LYS A 74 15.81 29.34 -10.16
C LYS A 74 14.44 29.28 -10.86
N GLY A 75 13.37 29.06 -10.07
CA GLY A 75 12.01 28.95 -10.58
C GLY A 75 11.68 27.58 -11.20
N SER A 76 12.59 26.61 -11.08
CA SER A 76 12.32 25.22 -11.42
C SER A 76 11.43 24.54 -10.38
N ARG A 77 11.13 23.27 -10.60
CA ARG A 77 10.29 22.43 -9.73
C ARG A 77 11.09 21.22 -9.23
N ALA A 78 10.81 20.80 -8.02
CA ALA A 78 11.28 19.52 -7.47
C ALA A 78 10.14 18.51 -7.34
N ILE A 79 10.43 17.23 -7.55
CA ILE A 79 9.52 16.12 -7.25
C ILE A 79 10.15 15.25 -6.16
N TYR A 80 9.41 14.99 -5.07
CA TYR A 80 9.81 14.10 -3.98
C TYR A 80 8.92 12.88 -3.96
N ILE A 81 9.44 11.74 -4.41
CA ILE A 81 8.72 10.48 -4.52
C ILE A 81 8.88 9.70 -3.23
N VAL A 82 7.77 9.27 -2.65
CA VAL A 82 7.72 8.40 -1.47
C VAL A 82 6.87 7.16 -1.76
N PRO A 83 7.20 6.01 -1.16
CA PRO A 83 6.44 4.78 -1.46
C PRO A 83 5.13 4.65 -0.68
N LEU A 84 4.89 5.46 0.34
CA LEU A 84 3.75 5.32 1.26
C LEU A 84 3.10 6.66 1.58
N LYS A 85 1.76 6.69 1.64
CA LYS A 85 0.98 7.89 2.03
C LYS A 85 1.40 8.46 3.39
N ALA A 86 1.68 7.60 4.38
CA ALA A 86 2.14 8.03 5.70
C ALA A 86 3.48 8.79 5.64
N LEU A 87 4.43 8.28 4.85
CA LEU A 87 5.71 8.97 4.61
C LEU A 87 5.51 10.30 3.86
N ALA A 88 4.57 10.35 2.91
CA ALA A 88 4.26 11.60 2.21
C ALA A 88 3.81 12.69 3.19
N SER A 89 2.96 12.35 4.14
CA SER A 89 2.49 13.30 5.17
C SER A 89 3.63 13.76 6.10
N GLU A 90 4.55 12.87 6.48
CA GLU A 90 5.74 13.20 7.26
C GLU A 90 6.65 14.16 6.50
N LYS A 91 6.99 13.82 5.25
CA LYS A 91 7.85 14.65 4.39
C LYS A 91 7.23 16.00 4.05
N LEU A 92 5.91 16.02 3.85
CA LEU A 92 5.17 17.26 3.68
C LEU A 92 5.33 18.20 4.89
N GLY A 93 5.23 17.67 6.11
CA GLY A 93 5.43 18.46 7.34
C GLY A 93 6.82 19.05 7.44
N GLU A 94 7.86 18.26 7.13
CA GLU A 94 9.25 18.74 7.13
C GLU A 94 9.50 19.78 6.02
N LEU A 95 9.03 19.52 4.80
CA LEU A 95 9.20 20.42 3.66
C LEU A 95 8.39 21.71 3.78
N ARG A 96 7.21 21.69 4.43
CA ARG A 96 6.44 22.91 4.71
C ARG A 96 7.21 23.86 5.62
N GLN A 97 7.89 23.37 6.65
CA GLN A 97 8.74 24.22 7.50
C GLN A 97 9.83 24.93 6.67
N ILE A 98 10.47 24.20 5.75
CA ILE A 98 11.45 24.79 4.82
C ILE A 98 10.76 25.77 3.86
N GLY A 99 9.62 25.38 3.30
CA GLY A 99 8.87 26.19 2.33
C GLY A 99 8.36 27.48 2.92
N ASP A 100 7.78 27.46 4.11
CA ASP A 100 7.30 28.66 4.82
C ASP A 100 8.43 29.65 5.09
N TYR A 101 9.62 29.15 5.45
CA TYR A 101 10.80 29.98 5.70
C TYR A 101 11.42 30.56 4.42
N LEU A 102 11.47 29.75 3.34
CA LEU A 102 12.12 30.12 2.07
C LEU A 102 11.13 30.67 1.02
N ASN A 103 9.85 30.80 1.36
CA ASN A 103 8.77 31.22 0.45
C ASN A 103 8.63 30.27 -0.77
N LEU A 104 8.69 28.95 -0.54
CA LEU A 104 8.45 27.90 -1.54
C LEU A 104 7.10 27.25 -1.30
N LYS A 105 6.33 27.04 -2.37
CA LYS A 105 5.03 26.38 -2.32
C LYS A 105 5.18 24.86 -2.35
N ILE A 106 4.57 24.16 -1.39
CA ILE A 106 4.64 22.71 -1.29
C ILE A 106 3.28 22.10 -1.66
N GLY A 107 3.28 21.22 -2.65
CA GLY A 107 2.11 20.44 -3.08
C GLY A 107 2.17 19.00 -2.57
N LEU A 108 1.00 18.39 -2.35
CA LEU A 108 0.84 16.99 -1.97
C LEU A 108 0.04 16.25 -3.04
N GLY A 109 0.56 15.11 -3.48
CA GLY A 109 -0.12 14.22 -4.44
C GLY A 109 -0.22 12.80 -3.90
N ILE A 110 -1.28 12.45 -3.15
CA ILE A 110 -1.46 11.12 -2.55
C ILE A 110 -2.82 10.46 -2.80
N GLY A 111 -3.77 11.15 -3.42
CA GLY A 111 -5.12 10.67 -3.63
C GLY A 111 -5.64 11.00 -5.02
N ASP A 112 -6.92 10.75 -5.28
CA ASP A 112 -7.60 11.07 -6.54
C ASP A 112 -8.50 12.32 -6.44
N ALA A 113 -8.32 13.11 -5.39
CA ALA A 113 -9.19 14.22 -5.09
C ALA A 113 -9.02 15.41 -6.04
N PRO A 114 -10.10 15.99 -6.59
CA PRO A 114 -10.04 17.13 -7.49
C PRO A 114 -9.47 18.42 -6.84
N SER A 115 -9.58 18.56 -5.52
CA SER A 115 -9.05 19.71 -4.78
C SER A 115 -7.52 19.76 -4.73
N GLU A 116 -6.85 18.62 -4.81
CA GLU A 116 -5.39 18.52 -4.88
C GLU A 116 -4.84 19.08 -6.19
N THR A 117 -5.64 19.09 -7.25
CA THR A 117 -5.21 19.40 -8.61
C THR A 117 -4.62 20.82 -8.71
N ARG A 118 -5.26 21.82 -8.08
CA ARG A 118 -4.76 23.23 -8.11
C ARG A 118 -3.48 23.41 -7.30
N GLN A 119 -3.34 22.69 -6.19
CA GLN A 119 -2.14 22.74 -5.36
C GLN A 119 -0.94 22.10 -6.07
N ILE A 120 -1.19 21.07 -6.88
CA ILE A 120 -0.16 20.40 -7.69
C ILE A 120 0.34 21.30 -8.80
N ASP A 121 -0.54 22.06 -9.47
CA ASP A 121 -0.18 22.86 -10.64
C ASP A 121 0.73 24.06 -10.28
N ASP A 122 0.54 24.64 -9.09
CA ASP A 122 1.23 25.87 -8.65
C ASP A 122 2.33 25.66 -7.59
N CYS A 123 2.76 24.41 -7.34
CA CYS A 123 3.78 24.14 -6.34
C CYS A 123 5.21 24.17 -6.92
N ASP A 124 6.17 24.55 -6.08
CA ASP A 124 7.61 24.48 -6.35
C ASP A 124 8.18 23.10 -6.00
N ILE A 125 7.62 22.44 -4.97
CA ILE A 125 7.99 21.10 -4.55
C ILE A 125 6.73 20.25 -4.48
N LEU A 126 6.69 19.17 -5.27
CA LEU A 126 5.62 18.18 -5.24
C LEU A 126 6.05 16.95 -4.45
N VAL A 127 5.40 16.66 -3.33
CA VAL A 127 5.54 15.41 -2.59
C VAL A 127 4.45 14.46 -3.06
N CYS A 128 4.81 13.28 -3.58
CA CYS A 128 3.82 12.35 -4.12
C CYS A 128 4.24 10.89 -3.96
N THR A 129 3.24 9.99 -4.06
CA THR A 129 3.54 8.55 -4.20
C THR A 129 3.91 8.19 -5.63
N SER A 130 4.59 7.05 -5.81
CA SER A 130 4.97 6.55 -7.14
C SER A 130 3.76 6.37 -8.05
N GLU A 131 2.66 5.82 -7.52
CA GLU A 131 1.42 5.59 -8.26
C GLU A 131 0.76 6.91 -8.67
N LYS A 132 0.75 7.91 -7.78
CA LYS A 132 0.20 9.22 -8.11
C LYS A 132 1.03 9.95 -9.16
N LEU A 133 2.36 9.86 -9.07
CA LEU A 133 3.24 10.45 -10.08
C LEU A 133 3.02 9.81 -11.46
N ASP A 134 2.93 8.47 -11.52
CA ASP A 134 2.64 7.75 -12.76
C ASP A 134 1.28 8.17 -13.33
N SER A 135 0.25 8.29 -12.49
CA SER A 135 -1.06 8.80 -12.91
C SER A 135 -1.00 10.26 -13.40
N LEU A 136 -0.25 11.12 -12.73
CA LEU A 136 -0.07 12.53 -13.14
C LEU A 136 0.69 12.63 -14.46
N MET A 137 1.76 11.89 -14.64
CA MET A 137 2.52 11.89 -15.91
C MET A 137 1.67 11.46 -17.11
N ARG A 138 0.63 10.65 -16.88
CA ARG A 138 -0.31 10.20 -17.93
C ARG A 138 -1.43 11.20 -18.19
N SER A 139 -2.01 11.76 -17.12
CA SER A 139 -3.17 12.66 -17.21
C SER A 139 -2.79 14.13 -17.41
N LYS A 140 -1.61 14.53 -16.94
CA LYS A 140 -1.09 15.91 -16.92
C LYS A 140 0.42 15.92 -17.12
N PRO A 141 0.91 15.67 -18.36
CA PRO A 141 2.36 15.64 -18.63
C PRO A 141 3.08 16.94 -18.21
N GLU A 142 2.35 18.04 -18.13
CA GLU A 142 2.87 19.35 -17.73
C GLU A 142 3.43 19.35 -16.30
N VAL A 143 3.10 18.34 -15.47
CA VAL A 143 3.67 18.16 -14.12
C VAL A 143 5.20 18.06 -14.19
N LEU A 144 5.74 17.55 -15.28
CA LEU A 144 7.18 17.45 -15.54
C LEU A 144 7.79 18.75 -16.06
N SER A 145 6.98 19.74 -16.46
CA SER A 145 7.50 21.03 -16.90
C SER A 145 8.31 21.69 -15.78
N ARG A 146 9.46 22.26 -16.11
CA ARG A 146 10.38 22.93 -15.19
C ARG A 146 10.99 22.04 -14.09
N VAL A 147 10.83 20.71 -14.12
CA VAL A 147 11.45 19.82 -13.13
C VAL A 147 12.95 19.77 -13.35
N SER A 148 13.72 20.18 -12.34
CA SER A 148 15.19 20.13 -12.33
C SER A 148 15.78 19.10 -11.37
N VAL A 149 14.99 18.63 -10.41
CA VAL A 149 15.43 17.60 -9.45
C VAL A 149 14.31 16.67 -9.09
N VAL A 150 14.65 15.40 -9.01
CA VAL A 150 13.75 14.32 -8.56
C VAL A 150 14.43 13.56 -7.43
N VAL A 151 13.71 13.42 -6.33
CA VAL A 151 14.12 12.60 -5.20
C VAL A 151 13.28 11.32 -5.17
N ALA A 152 13.93 10.15 -5.11
CA ALA A 152 13.28 8.87 -4.88
C ALA A 152 13.68 8.36 -3.49
N ASP A 153 12.75 8.48 -2.53
CA ASP A 153 12.98 8.02 -1.15
C ASP A 153 12.61 6.55 -0.99
N GLU A 154 13.27 5.88 -0.03
CA GLU A 154 13.16 4.44 0.25
C GLU A 154 13.29 3.57 -1.03
N PHE A 155 14.28 3.93 -1.85
CA PHE A 155 14.51 3.34 -3.17
C PHE A 155 14.66 1.82 -3.17
N HIS A 156 15.08 1.22 -2.06
CA HIS A 156 15.15 -0.24 -1.91
C HIS A 156 13.79 -0.95 -2.08
N LEU A 157 12.65 -0.22 -2.01
CA LEU A 157 11.33 -0.76 -2.33
C LEU A 157 11.12 -1.03 -3.84
N LEU A 158 12.12 -0.77 -4.69
CA LEU A 158 12.18 -1.31 -6.04
C LEU A 158 12.03 -2.84 -6.07
N ASN A 159 12.44 -3.53 -5.01
CA ASN A 159 12.26 -4.99 -4.84
C ASN A 159 10.84 -5.41 -4.40
N ASP A 160 9.94 -4.46 -4.10
CA ASP A 160 8.55 -4.76 -3.77
C ASP A 160 7.77 -5.17 -5.02
N SER A 161 7.03 -6.29 -4.94
CA SER A 161 6.32 -6.86 -6.10
C SER A 161 5.17 -5.99 -6.61
N GLN A 162 4.61 -5.13 -5.78
CA GLN A 162 3.48 -4.26 -6.14
C GLN A 162 3.92 -2.85 -6.53
N ARG A 163 4.88 -2.26 -5.81
CA ARG A 163 5.30 -0.86 -5.99
C ARG A 163 6.57 -0.69 -6.82
N GLY A 164 7.43 -1.71 -6.79
CA GLY A 164 8.71 -1.68 -7.50
C GLY A 164 8.57 -1.39 -8.98
N PRO A 165 7.68 -2.08 -9.72
CA PRO A 165 7.48 -1.84 -11.16
C PRO A 165 7.11 -0.39 -11.48
N THR A 166 6.19 0.21 -10.74
CA THR A 166 5.79 1.60 -10.94
C THR A 166 6.92 2.59 -10.65
N MET A 167 7.70 2.36 -9.59
CA MET A 167 8.87 3.18 -9.28
C MET A 167 9.92 3.06 -10.39
N GLU A 168 10.19 1.86 -10.87
CA GLU A 168 11.14 1.60 -11.95
C GLU A 168 10.75 2.32 -13.25
N ILE A 169 9.50 2.18 -13.68
CA ILE A 169 8.98 2.83 -14.89
C ILE A 169 8.98 4.36 -14.74
N ASN A 170 8.63 4.90 -13.59
CA ASN A 170 8.67 6.34 -13.36
C ASN A 170 10.09 6.88 -13.51
N LEU A 171 11.08 6.24 -12.91
CA LEU A 171 12.47 6.67 -13.02
C LEU A 171 13.00 6.53 -14.45
N ALA A 172 12.68 5.43 -15.15
CA ALA A 172 13.04 5.26 -16.54
C ALA A 172 12.40 6.34 -17.43
N ARG A 173 11.11 6.66 -17.21
CA ARG A 173 10.39 7.70 -17.95
C ARG A 173 10.95 9.10 -17.66
N ILE A 174 11.22 9.45 -16.41
CA ILE A 174 11.82 10.72 -16.01
C ILE A 174 13.20 10.87 -16.70
N ARG A 175 14.06 9.87 -16.63
CA ARG A 175 15.38 9.90 -17.27
C ARG A 175 15.30 10.02 -18.79
N HIS A 176 14.27 9.44 -19.40
CA HIS A 176 14.05 9.55 -20.83
C HIS A 176 13.55 10.93 -21.26
N ILE A 177 12.62 11.52 -20.52
CA ILE A 177 11.98 12.82 -20.83
C ILE A 177 12.83 14.00 -20.34
N LEU A 178 13.49 13.86 -19.20
CA LEU A 178 14.24 14.91 -18.50
C LEU A 178 15.69 14.44 -18.23
N PRO A 179 16.51 14.24 -19.27
CA PRO A 179 17.86 13.69 -19.09
C PRO A 179 18.78 14.58 -18.23
N ASP A 180 18.51 15.88 -18.17
CA ASP A 180 19.28 16.86 -17.41
C ASP A 180 18.78 17.06 -15.97
N ALA A 181 17.65 16.48 -15.60
CA ALA A 181 17.13 16.58 -14.22
C ALA A 181 18.00 15.76 -13.26
N GLN A 182 18.44 16.40 -12.19
CA GLN A 182 19.20 15.73 -11.14
C GLN A 182 18.37 14.66 -10.45
N LEU A 183 18.91 13.43 -10.30
CA LEU A 183 18.29 12.35 -9.58
C LEU A 183 19.00 12.12 -8.25
N ILE A 184 18.27 12.17 -7.14
CA ILE A 184 18.76 11.87 -5.78
C ILE A 184 17.99 10.67 -5.27
N THR A 185 18.65 9.52 -5.09
CA THR A 185 18.02 8.30 -4.59
C THR A 185 18.48 7.99 -3.18
N LEU A 186 17.51 7.81 -2.27
CA LEU A 186 17.74 7.52 -0.87
C LEU A 186 17.35 6.07 -0.59
N SER A 187 18.31 5.26 -0.17
CA SER A 187 18.11 3.83 0.06
C SER A 187 18.61 3.39 1.43
N ALA A 188 18.02 2.33 1.97
CA ALA A 188 18.69 1.51 2.96
C ALA A 188 19.86 0.77 2.29
N THR A 189 20.70 0.10 3.09
CA THR A 189 21.79 -0.74 2.58
C THR A 189 21.23 -1.91 1.78
N VAL A 190 21.72 -2.13 0.56
CA VAL A 190 21.34 -3.20 -0.37
C VAL A 190 22.57 -3.90 -0.92
N GLY A 191 22.43 -5.15 -1.39
CA GLY A 191 23.55 -5.97 -1.85
C GLY A 191 24.22 -5.39 -3.09
N ASN A 192 23.45 -5.11 -4.13
CA ASN A 192 23.91 -4.67 -5.46
C ASN A 192 23.82 -3.16 -5.66
N SER A 193 24.22 -2.37 -4.64
CA SER A 193 24.13 -0.90 -4.69
C SER A 193 24.92 -0.26 -5.84
N GLN A 194 26.06 -0.86 -6.26
CA GLN A 194 26.85 -0.36 -7.37
C GLN A 194 26.11 -0.54 -8.70
N ASP A 195 25.53 -1.70 -8.96
CA ASP A 195 24.76 -2.01 -10.15
C ASP A 195 23.56 -1.06 -10.32
N LEU A 196 22.87 -0.77 -9.22
CA LEU A 196 21.78 0.21 -9.21
C LEU A 196 22.26 1.64 -9.47
N ALA A 197 23.38 2.04 -8.92
CA ALA A 197 24.00 3.35 -9.17
C ALA A 197 24.44 3.49 -10.63
N ASP A 198 25.01 2.44 -11.21
CA ASP A 198 25.42 2.39 -12.62
C ASP A 198 24.19 2.50 -13.52
N TRP A 199 23.11 1.77 -13.25
CA TRP A 199 21.83 1.93 -13.96
C TRP A 199 21.33 3.37 -13.95
N LEU A 200 21.38 4.06 -12.80
CA LEU A 200 20.90 5.43 -12.63
C LEU A 200 21.94 6.50 -13.05
N ASN A 201 23.12 6.12 -13.49
CA ASN A 201 24.25 7.01 -13.73
C ASN A 201 24.49 7.95 -12.54
N SER A 202 24.58 7.39 -11.34
CA SER A 202 24.64 8.11 -10.07
C SER A 202 25.95 7.88 -9.35
N GLU A 203 26.45 8.92 -8.68
CA GLU A 203 27.57 8.78 -7.73
C GLU A 203 27.08 8.06 -6.47
N LEU A 204 27.71 6.91 -6.16
CA LEU A 204 27.32 6.06 -5.05
C LEU A 204 28.00 6.46 -3.74
N ILE A 205 27.20 6.77 -2.72
CA ILE A 205 27.66 7.07 -1.37
C ILE A 205 27.19 5.96 -0.42
N ILE A 206 28.12 5.16 0.06
CA ILE A 206 27.84 4.10 1.04
C ILE A 206 28.44 4.50 2.39
N SER A 207 27.71 4.26 3.47
CA SER A 207 28.21 4.39 4.84
C SER A 207 27.47 3.44 5.78
N LYS A 208 28.18 2.90 6.76
CA LYS A 208 27.62 2.13 7.87
C LYS A 208 27.37 3.00 9.10
N TRP A 209 27.72 4.29 9.04
CA TRP A 209 27.60 5.22 10.16
C TRP A 209 26.16 5.40 10.62
N ARG A 210 25.96 5.52 11.94
CA ARG A 210 24.68 5.80 12.57
C ARG A 210 24.84 6.86 13.68
N PRO A 211 23.80 7.71 13.91
CA PRO A 211 23.82 8.69 15.00
C PRO A 211 23.79 8.06 16.39
N VAL A 212 23.20 6.87 16.49
CA VAL A 212 23.17 6.03 17.70
C VAL A 212 23.78 4.68 17.36
N SER A 213 24.81 4.30 18.04
CA SER A 213 25.45 2.98 17.87
C SER A 213 24.48 1.86 18.24
N LEU A 214 24.52 0.75 17.50
CA LEU A 214 23.71 -0.43 17.79
C LEU A 214 24.57 -1.51 18.43
N GLU A 215 24.08 -2.04 19.54
CA GLU A 215 24.57 -3.29 20.13
C GLU A 215 23.66 -4.44 19.67
N TYR A 216 24.23 -5.35 18.91
CA TYR A 216 23.54 -6.56 18.48
C TYR A 216 23.71 -7.66 19.52
N ALA A 217 22.65 -8.41 19.75
CA ALA A 217 22.70 -9.60 20.60
C ALA A 217 21.73 -10.67 20.12
N THR A 218 22.08 -11.91 20.40
CA THR A 218 21.18 -13.07 20.29
C THR A 218 20.63 -13.41 21.68
N LEU A 219 19.34 -13.72 21.74
CA LEU A 219 18.65 -14.04 22.98
C LEU A 219 18.10 -15.48 22.87
N ALA A 220 18.79 -16.41 23.48
CA ALA A 220 18.41 -17.82 23.52
C ALA A 220 17.81 -18.13 24.90
N GLU A 221 16.53 -18.45 24.96
CA GLU A 221 15.76 -18.47 26.21
C GLU A 221 15.89 -17.14 26.98
N LEU A 222 16.68 -17.07 28.03
CA LEU A 222 16.98 -15.87 28.82
C LEU A 222 18.44 -15.43 28.72
N ASP A 223 19.28 -16.22 28.04
CA ASP A 223 20.69 -15.95 27.90
C ASP A 223 20.92 -14.98 26.73
N LEU A 224 21.39 -13.80 27.08
CA LEU A 224 21.71 -12.72 26.16
C LEU A 224 23.20 -12.76 25.82
N GLU A 225 23.51 -12.97 24.57
CA GLU A 225 24.86 -13.01 24.06
C GLU A 225 25.13 -11.86 23.09
N PRO A 226 25.97 -10.88 23.48
CA PRO A 226 26.36 -9.77 22.60
C PRO A 226 27.11 -10.28 21.37
N ARG A 227 26.88 -9.64 20.20
CA ARG A 227 27.43 -10.02 18.90
C ARG A 227 28.15 -8.83 18.25
N ALA A 228 29.41 -9.03 17.85
CA ALA A 228 30.14 -8.02 17.09
C ALA A 228 29.56 -7.90 15.66
N ILE A 229 29.62 -6.69 15.06
CA ILE A 229 29.15 -6.45 13.70
C ILE A 229 30.00 -7.14 12.64
N GLN A 230 31.33 -7.25 12.89
CA GLN A 230 32.26 -7.92 11.99
C GLN A 230 32.98 -9.04 12.73
N LYS A 231 33.05 -10.23 12.10
CA LYS A 231 33.81 -11.36 12.66
C LYS A 231 35.34 -11.04 12.86
N SER A 232 35.85 -10.11 12.05
CA SER A 232 37.26 -9.65 12.15
C SER A 232 37.51 -8.67 13.28
N GLU A 233 36.44 -8.07 13.86
CA GLU A 233 36.54 -7.16 15.02
C GLU A 233 36.56 -7.91 16.37
N LEU A 234 36.60 -9.22 16.35
CA LEU A 234 36.78 -10.06 17.53
C LEU A 234 38.08 -9.77 18.32
N SER A 235 38.98 -8.99 17.71
CA SER A 235 40.21 -8.50 18.39
C SER A 235 39.98 -7.27 19.27
N THR A 236 38.79 -6.63 19.19
CA THR A 236 38.41 -5.48 20.03
C THR A 236 37.19 -5.83 20.88
N THR A 237 37.27 -6.92 21.64
CA THR A 237 36.27 -7.33 22.65
C THR A 237 36.07 -6.31 23.77
N GLU A 238 36.81 -5.22 23.77
CA GLU A 238 36.78 -4.21 24.84
C GLU A 238 35.48 -3.40 24.93
N ASN A 239 34.61 -3.48 23.92
CA ASN A 239 33.33 -2.73 23.88
C ASN A 239 32.06 -3.59 23.84
N LEU A 240 32.14 -4.90 23.82
CA LEU A 240 30.98 -5.77 23.95
C LEU A 240 30.73 -6.04 25.44
N GLY A 241 29.53 -5.72 25.91
CA GLY A 241 29.10 -6.12 27.26
C GLY A 241 29.26 -7.64 27.48
N PRO A 242 29.44 -8.11 28.70
CA PRO A 242 29.53 -9.55 28.95
C PRO A 242 28.20 -10.25 28.65
N PRO A 243 28.25 -11.54 28.26
CA PRO A 243 27.04 -12.37 28.22
C PRO A 243 26.31 -12.31 29.58
N ARG A 244 25.00 -12.19 29.55
CA ARG A 244 24.19 -12.12 30.79
C ARG A 244 22.86 -12.86 30.63
N THR A 245 22.34 -13.35 31.74
CA THR A 245 21.01 -13.99 31.79
C THR A 245 20.00 -12.96 32.28
N LEU A 246 18.88 -12.82 31.54
CA LEU A 246 17.79 -11.92 31.90
C LEU A 246 16.94 -12.54 33.02
N GLU A 247 16.42 -11.68 33.90
CA GLU A 247 15.48 -12.12 34.92
C GLU A 247 14.09 -12.34 34.34
N GLY A 248 13.50 -13.49 34.61
CA GLY A 248 12.14 -13.77 34.16
C GLY A 248 11.86 -15.25 33.86
N PRO A 249 10.66 -15.60 33.48
CA PRO A 249 10.32 -16.96 33.09
C PRO A 249 10.79 -17.27 31.65
N LYS A 250 11.48 -18.37 31.45
CA LYS A 250 11.95 -18.85 30.12
C LYS A 250 10.87 -18.93 29.05
N SER A 251 9.61 -19.17 29.48
CA SER A 251 8.45 -19.22 28.56
C SER A 251 8.00 -17.85 28.01
N HIS A 252 8.59 -16.74 28.50
CA HIS A 252 8.16 -15.38 28.17
C HIS A 252 9.34 -14.43 27.95
N VAL A 253 10.15 -14.71 26.95
CA VAL A 253 11.36 -13.96 26.57
C VAL A 253 11.09 -12.45 26.37
N ALA A 254 9.98 -12.12 25.70
CA ALA A 254 9.63 -10.71 25.49
C ALA A 254 9.28 -9.97 26.81
N TRP A 255 8.77 -10.66 27.83
CA TRP A 255 8.57 -10.07 29.16
C TRP A 255 9.91 -9.77 29.86
N ALA A 256 10.85 -10.71 29.81
CA ALA A 256 12.19 -10.48 30.38
C ALA A 256 12.87 -9.29 29.71
N ALA A 257 12.79 -9.22 28.38
CA ALA A 257 13.32 -8.10 27.61
C ALA A 257 12.63 -6.76 27.95
N LEU A 258 11.29 -6.76 28.16
CA LEU A 258 10.53 -5.56 28.54
C LEU A 258 10.89 -5.10 29.95
N SER A 259 10.86 -6.01 30.91
CA SER A 259 11.17 -5.70 32.31
C SER A 259 12.57 -5.11 32.48
N ASP A 260 13.57 -5.70 31.82
CA ASP A 260 14.95 -5.24 31.86
C ASP A 260 15.10 -3.83 31.23
N VAL A 261 14.54 -3.58 30.03
CA VAL A 261 14.67 -2.26 29.41
C VAL A 261 13.86 -1.18 30.12
N TYR A 262 12.69 -1.52 30.68
CA TYR A 262 11.87 -0.59 31.42
C TYR A 262 12.52 -0.14 32.73
N SER A 263 13.15 -1.05 33.48
CA SER A 263 13.91 -0.74 34.68
C SER A 263 15.08 0.21 34.41
N ASN A 264 15.56 0.25 33.16
CA ASN A 264 16.60 1.16 32.70
C ASN A 264 16.03 2.42 31.98
N GLY A 265 14.74 2.74 32.15
CA GLY A 265 14.08 3.92 31.58
C GLY A 265 13.87 3.88 30.07
N GLY A 266 13.95 2.70 29.44
CA GLY A 266 13.79 2.51 28.00
C GLY A 266 12.41 1.99 27.62
N GLN A 267 12.16 1.96 26.30
CA GLN A 267 10.98 1.37 25.68
C GLN A 267 11.37 0.17 24.82
N LEU A 268 10.45 -0.81 24.67
CA LEU A 268 10.64 -2.02 23.88
C LEU A 268 9.74 -1.99 22.62
N LEU A 269 10.34 -2.31 21.47
CA LEU A 269 9.60 -2.65 20.24
C LEU A 269 9.82 -4.13 19.93
N VAL A 270 8.74 -4.90 19.85
CA VAL A 270 8.77 -6.35 19.59
C VAL A 270 8.20 -6.63 18.21
N PHE A 271 9.01 -7.21 17.31
CA PHE A 271 8.53 -7.67 16.01
C PHE A 271 8.14 -9.16 16.06
N VAL A 272 6.97 -9.45 15.51
CA VAL A 272 6.39 -10.79 15.44
C VAL A 272 5.83 -11.09 14.05
N SER A 273 5.72 -12.37 13.70
CA SER A 273 5.41 -12.82 12.34
C SER A 273 3.98 -12.54 11.86
N SER A 274 3.00 -12.38 12.75
CA SER A 274 1.60 -12.25 12.38
C SER A 274 0.83 -11.26 13.24
N ARG A 275 -0.27 -10.71 12.69
CA ARG A 275 -1.20 -9.83 13.41
C ARG A 275 -1.72 -10.49 14.69
N ARG A 276 -2.09 -11.78 14.62
CA ARG A 276 -2.57 -12.55 15.76
C ARG A 276 -1.49 -12.71 16.85
N SER A 277 -0.24 -12.93 16.43
CA SER A 277 0.89 -12.99 17.36
C SER A 277 1.13 -11.65 18.05
N ALA A 278 1.00 -10.52 17.31
CA ALA A 278 1.13 -9.18 17.88
C ALA A 278 0.08 -8.92 18.98
N GLN A 279 -1.18 -9.22 18.70
CA GLN A 279 -2.27 -9.08 19.69
C GLN A 279 -2.06 -9.98 20.91
N ALA A 280 -1.74 -11.24 20.69
CA ALA A 280 -1.55 -12.20 21.77
C ALA A 280 -0.37 -11.83 22.68
N GLU A 281 0.73 -11.35 22.10
CA GLU A 281 1.91 -10.92 22.85
C GLU A 281 1.62 -9.62 23.63
N ALA A 282 0.99 -8.61 22.98
CA ALA A 282 0.59 -7.38 23.64
C ALA A 282 -0.32 -7.64 24.86
N LYS A 283 -1.29 -8.54 24.72
CA LYS A 283 -2.19 -8.90 25.81
C LYS A 283 -1.44 -9.50 27.00
N LYS A 284 -0.52 -10.44 26.75
CA LYS A 284 0.31 -11.06 27.80
C LYS A 284 1.21 -10.04 28.50
N LEU A 285 1.89 -9.21 27.70
CA LEU A 285 2.79 -8.19 28.22
C LEU A 285 2.02 -7.10 28.99
N GLY A 286 0.87 -6.65 28.46
CA GLY A 286 0.01 -5.65 29.09
C GLY A 286 -0.49 -6.08 30.48
N GLN A 287 -0.98 -7.31 30.60
CA GLN A 287 -1.43 -7.86 31.89
C GLN A 287 -0.32 -7.92 32.93
N ARG A 288 0.91 -8.27 32.52
CA ARG A 288 2.07 -8.31 33.44
C ARG A 288 2.54 -6.92 33.80
N MET A 289 2.63 -6.05 32.79
CA MET A 289 3.12 -4.68 32.99
C MET A 289 2.16 -3.86 33.84
N GLN A 290 0.84 -4.06 33.72
CA GLN A 290 -0.16 -3.43 34.59
C GLN A 290 0.06 -3.75 36.07
N LYS A 291 0.38 -5.02 36.38
CA LYS A 291 0.71 -5.43 37.75
C LYS A 291 2.02 -4.82 38.25
N HIS A 292 3.00 -4.68 37.32
CA HIS A 292 4.30 -4.06 37.61
C HIS A 292 4.15 -2.55 37.89
N LEU A 293 3.38 -1.85 37.04
CA LEU A 293 3.12 -0.41 37.16
C LEU A 293 2.32 -0.08 38.45
N ALA A 294 1.36 -0.92 38.81
CA ALA A 294 0.58 -0.74 40.03
C ALA A 294 1.43 -0.70 41.32
N LYS A 295 2.59 -1.39 41.29
CA LYS A 295 3.54 -1.37 42.42
C LYS A 295 4.54 -0.22 42.36
N ASN A 296 5.02 0.13 41.12
CA ASN A 296 6.20 0.94 40.95
C ASN A 296 5.91 2.34 40.39
N ASN A 297 4.78 2.53 39.70
CA ASN A 297 4.41 3.81 39.08
C ASN A 297 2.88 3.93 38.90
N PRO A 298 2.12 4.09 40.00
CA PRO A 298 0.65 4.13 39.95
C PRO A 298 0.11 5.36 39.19
N GLU A 299 0.82 6.50 39.19
CA GLU A 299 0.41 7.71 38.47
C GLU A 299 0.30 7.51 36.95
N MET A 300 1.19 6.71 36.40
CA MET A 300 1.17 6.37 34.96
C MET A 300 -0.09 5.59 34.59
N LEU A 301 -0.66 4.81 35.48
CA LEU A 301 -1.89 4.03 35.24
C LEU A 301 -3.11 4.92 34.97
N ASP A 302 -3.19 6.10 35.55
CA ASP A 302 -4.33 6.99 35.33
C ASP A 302 -4.28 7.59 33.92
N SER A 303 -3.11 8.03 33.47
CA SER A 303 -2.92 8.46 32.08
C SER A 303 -3.19 7.34 31.07
N LEU A 304 -2.79 6.09 31.39
CA LEU A 304 -3.07 4.92 30.56
C LEU A 304 -4.55 4.55 30.54
N LYS A 305 -5.28 4.75 31.63
CA LYS A 305 -6.74 4.57 31.68
C LYS A 305 -7.45 5.60 30.80
N GLU A 306 -7.00 6.85 30.80
CA GLU A 306 -7.56 7.89 29.91
C GLU A 306 -7.39 7.51 28.44
N LEU A 307 -6.17 7.11 28.04
CA LEU A 307 -5.90 6.65 26.68
C LEU A 307 -6.75 5.40 26.34
N SER A 308 -6.84 4.43 27.23
CA SER A 308 -7.68 3.24 27.06
C SER A 308 -9.14 3.61 26.86
N ASN A 309 -9.68 4.53 27.69
CA ASN A 309 -11.05 5.01 27.57
C ASN A 309 -11.28 5.74 26.24
N LYS A 310 -10.31 6.56 25.76
CA LYS A 310 -10.37 7.22 24.47
C LYS A 310 -10.45 6.22 23.34
N LEU A 311 -9.58 5.20 23.34
CA LEU A 311 -9.56 4.14 22.33
C LEU A 311 -10.84 3.29 22.37
N SER A 312 -11.38 3.01 23.56
CA SER A 312 -12.62 2.22 23.71
C SER A 312 -13.87 3.00 23.28
N ARG A 313 -13.93 4.30 23.55
CA ARG A 313 -15.05 5.15 23.09
C ARG A 313 -15.12 5.28 21.58
N ASN A 314 -13.96 5.29 20.94
CA ASN A 314 -13.82 5.41 19.49
C ASN A 314 -13.78 4.04 18.79
N SER A 315 -14.02 2.95 19.51
CA SER A 315 -13.96 1.59 18.99
C SER A 315 -15.33 0.94 18.92
N ASN A 316 -15.70 0.55 17.70
CA ASN A 316 -16.87 -0.32 17.46
C ASN A 316 -16.42 -1.71 16.98
N SER A 317 -15.29 -2.21 17.53
CA SER A 317 -14.66 -3.46 17.10
C SER A 317 -14.13 -4.26 18.28
N VAL A 318 -14.13 -5.59 18.15
CA VAL A 318 -13.53 -6.52 19.15
C VAL A 318 -12.03 -6.26 19.28
N MET A 319 -11.38 -5.97 18.15
CA MET A 319 -9.96 -5.64 18.11
C MET A 319 -9.64 -4.35 18.88
N GLY A 320 -10.46 -3.31 18.74
CA GLY A 320 -10.27 -2.05 19.46
C GLY A 320 -10.46 -2.21 20.96
N ASP A 321 -11.42 -3.02 21.41
CA ASP A 321 -11.58 -3.35 22.83
C ASP A 321 -10.35 -4.09 23.37
N THR A 322 -9.80 -5.02 22.58
CA THR A 322 -8.57 -5.73 22.94
C THR A 322 -7.37 -4.77 23.04
N LEU A 323 -7.27 -3.79 22.12
CA LEU A 323 -6.22 -2.77 22.16
C LEU A 323 -6.34 -1.90 23.42
N ALA A 324 -7.55 -1.41 23.71
CA ALA A 324 -7.82 -0.61 24.92
C ALA A 324 -7.44 -1.36 26.20
N GLU A 325 -7.71 -2.67 26.25
CA GLU A 325 -7.31 -3.50 27.41
C GLU A 325 -5.79 -3.64 27.53
N CYS A 326 -5.07 -3.83 26.43
CA CYS A 326 -3.61 -3.87 26.44
C CYS A 326 -2.99 -2.54 26.92
N VAL A 327 -3.56 -1.43 26.46
CA VAL A 327 -3.07 -0.08 26.78
C VAL A 327 -3.15 0.24 28.28
N LYS A 328 -4.11 -0.31 29.02
CA LYS A 328 -4.16 -0.18 30.49
C LYS A 328 -2.86 -0.61 31.19
N GLY A 329 -2.12 -1.51 30.57
CA GLY A 329 -0.79 -1.94 31.04
C GLY A 329 0.38 -1.25 30.34
N GLY A 330 0.18 -0.17 29.61
CA GLY A 330 1.25 0.53 28.90
C GLY A 330 1.82 -0.24 27.70
N VAL A 331 1.08 -1.21 27.17
CA VAL A 331 1.48 -2.03 26.00
C VAL A 331 0.41 -1.92 24.91
N ALA A 332 0.85 -1.77 23.66
CA ALA A 332 -0.06 -1.80 22.54
C ALA A 332 0.44 -2.75 21.44
N PHE A 333 -0.45 -3.11 20.50
CA PHE A 333 -0.05 -3.79 19.27
C PHE A 333 -0.28 -2.90 18.06
N HIS A 334 0.54 -3.08 17.02
CA HIS A 334 0.48 -2.29 15.80
C HIS A 334 0.57 -3.20 14.57
N HIS A 335 -0.44 -3.13 13.72
CA HIS A 335 -0.48 -3.81 12.42
C HIS A 335 -1.58 -3.21 11.53
N ALA A 336 -1.58 -3.52 10.24
CA ALA A 336 -2.52 -3.00 9.25
C ALA A 336 -4.02 -3.35 9.51
N GLY A 337 -4.30 -4.26 10.45
CA GLY A 337 -5.67 -4.61 10.84
C GLY A 337 -6.34 -3.58 11.75
N LEU A 338 -5.59 -2.66 12.37
CA LEU A 338 -6.13 -1.55 13.17
C LEU A 338 -6.67 -0.44 12.28
N MET A 339 -7.65 0.29 12.78
CA MET A 339 -8.09 1.54 12.16
C MET A 339 -6.98 2.59 12.18
N HIS A 340 -7.00 3.51 11.22
CA HIS A 340 -5.97 4.55 11.10
C HIS A 340 -5.91 5.43 12.37
N SER A 341 -7.07 5.88 12.87
CA SER A 341 -7.15 6.67 14.11
C SER A 341 -6.53 5.96 15.30
N GLN A 342 -6.77 4.65 15.46
CA GLN A 342 -6.17 3.85 16.52
C GLN A 342 -4.65 3.76 16.37
N ARG A 343 -4.15 3.57 15.14
CA ARG A 343 -2.70 3.53 14.86
C ARG A 343 -2.04 4.86 15.24
N THR A 344 -2.60 5.98 14.79
CA THR A 344 -2.10 7.32 15.11
C THR A 344 -2.06 7.59 16.62
N GLU A 345 -3.10 7.21 17.35
CA GLU A 345 -3.14 7.40 18.82
C GLU A 345 -2.04 6.60 19.54
N ILE A 346 -1.86 5.32 19.19
CA ILE A 346 -0.80 4.51 19.82
C ILE A 346 0.60 4.92 19.39
N GLU A 347 0.78 5.38 18.15
CA GLU A 347 2.05 5.92 17.67
C GLU A 347 2.44 7.18 18.44
N ASN A 348 1.50 8.11 18.63
CA ASN A 348 1.71 9.32 19.43
C ASN A 348 1.97 8.98 20.91
N ALA A 349 1.21 8.06 21.48
CA ALA A 349 1.41 7.62 22.85
C ALA A 349 2.78 6.96 23.07
N PHE A 350 3.27 6.20 22.08
CA PHE A 350 4.60 5.61 22.13
C PHE A 350 5.71 6.65 21.96
N LYS A 351 5.57 7.59 21.02
CA LYS A 351 6.51 8.74 20.87
C LYS A 351 6.62 9.57 22.15
N ASN A 352 5.48 9.80 22.81
CA ASN A 352 5.40 10.55 24.07
C ASN A 352 5.78 9.74 25.32
N ARG A 353 6.28 8.50 25.16
CA ARG A 353 6.72 7.60 26.23
C ARG A 353 5.62 7.17 27.20
N LEU A 354 4.35 7.35 26.87
CA LEU A 354 3.23 6.85 27.66
C LEU A 354 3.10 5.33 27.53
N LEU A 355 3.47 4.74 26.38
CA LEU A 355 3.52 3.29 26.20
C LEU A 355 4.93 2.77 26.43
N CYS A 356 5.06 1.71 27.24
CA CYS A 356 6.35 1.06 27.54
C CYS A 356 6.78 0.10 26.43
N CYS A 357 5.80 -0.50 25.74
CA CYS A 357 6.07 -1.52 24.75
C CYS A 357 5.06 -1.46 23.58
N LEU A 358 5.57 -1.69 22.37
CA LEU A 358 4.78 -1.88 21.18
C LEU A 358 5.11 -3.23 20.55
N THR A 359 4.11 -4.06 20.29
CA THR A 359 4.27 -5.31 19.51
C THR A 359 3.77 -5.10 18.10
N ALA A 360 4.58 -5.41 17.08
CA ALA A 360 4.28 -5.05 15.71
C ALA A 360 4.57 -6.17 14.72
N THR A 361 3.89 -6.11 13.56
CA THR A 361 4.29 -6.88 12.37
C THR A 361 5.39 -6.13 11.60
N PRO A 362 6.17 -6.82 10.74
CA PRO A 362 7.26 -6.21 9.97
C PRO A 362 6.87 -4.96 9.17
N THR A 363 5.61 -4.83 8.79
CA THR A 363 5.08 -3.66 8.07
C THR A 363 5.31 -2.32 8.78
N LEU A 364 5.46 -2.32 10.11
CA LEU A 364 5.83 -1.11 10.86
C LEU A 364 7.24 -0.63 10.53
N ALA A 365 8.16 -1.55 10.25
CA ALA A 365 9.55 -1.19 9.98
C ALA A 365 9.73 -0.35 8.72
N ALA A 366 8.86 -0.52 7.71
CA ALA A 366 8.94 0.18 6.43
C ALA A 366 8.12 1.49 6.38
N GLY A 367 7.14 1.68 7.28
CA GLY A 367 6.12 2.72 7.06
C GLY A 367 6.06 3.85 8.08
N VAL A 368 6.67 3.72 9.25
CA VAL A 368 6.50 4.70 10.34
C VAL A 368 7.82 4.89 11.10
N ASN A 369 8.13 6.14 11.44
CA ASN A 369 9.33 6.46 12.23
C ASN A 369 9.03 6.34 13.75
N LEU A 370 9.15 5.13 14.27
CA LEU A 370 8.96 4.80 15.70
C LEU A 370 10.21 4.10 16.25
N PRO A 371 11.23 4.85 16.65
CA PRO A 371 12.41 4.24 17.30
C PRO A 371 12.13 3.92 18.77
N ALA A 372 12.75 2.85 19.25
CA ALA A 372 12.74 2.44 20.66
C ALA A 372 14.19 2.25 21.15
N ARG A 373 14.43 2.34 22.45
CA ARG A 373 15.77 2.01 22.98
C ARG A 373 16.15 0.57 22.61
N ARG A 374 15.22 -0.38 22.80
CA ARG A 374 15.42 -1.80 22.47
C ARG A 374 14.45 -2.28 21.44
N VAL A 375 14.95 -3.02 20.47
CA VAL A 375 14.17 -3.79 19.49
C VAL A 375 14.44 -5.28 19.69
N LEU A 376 13.38 -6.06 19.79
CA LEU A 376 13.43 -7.51 19.81
C LEU A 376 12.70 -8.08 18.59
N VAL A 377 13.43 -8.70 17.68
CA VAL A 377 12.82 -9.52 16.63
C VAL A 377 12.57 -10.91 17.19
N ARG A 378 11.32 -11.16 17.60
CA ARG A 378 10.95 -12.40 18.27
C ARG A 378 10.75 -13.57 17.31
N ASP A 379 10.18 -13.30 16.14
CA ASP A 379 9.86 -14.32 15.14
C ASP A 379 10.61 -14.01 13.84
N LEU A 380 11.52 -14.90 13.45
CA LEU A 380 12.36 -14.79 12.24
C LEU A 380 11.80 -15.57 11.05
N LYS A 381 10.63 -16.20 11.21
CA LYS A 381 9.91 -16.93 10.17
C LYS A 381 8.52 -16.35 10.01
N ARG A 382 8.04 -16.27 8.77
CA ARG A 382 6.63 -16.00 8.49
C ARG A 382 6.04 -17.15 7.67
N TYR A 383 4.74 -17.32 7.81
CA TYR A 383 3.98 -18.26 7.01
C TYR A 383 3.47 -17.53 5.78
N ASP A 384 3.90 -17.97 4.61
CA ASP A 384 3.58 -17.37 3.32
C ASP A 384 3.35 -18.48 2.29
N ASP A 385 2.26 -18.42 1.51
CA ASP A 385 1.87 -19.41 0.50
C ASP A 385 1.92 -20.86 0.99
N GLY A 386 1.41 -21.12 2.18
CA GLY A 386 1.37 -22.47 2.74
C GLY A 386 2.71 -22.97 3.32
N MET A 387 3.77 -22.18 3.24
CA MET A 387 5.10 -22.55 3.73
C MET A 387 5.66 -21.58 4.77
N SER A 388 6.43 -22.13 5.71
CA SER A 388 7.17 -21.31 6.69
C SER A 388 8.52 -20.91 6.08
N ARG A 389 8.70 -19.62 5.80
CA ARG A 389 9.93 -19.06 5.22
C ARG A 389 10.64 -18.14 6.21
N LEU A 390 11.97 -18.16 6.17
CA LEU A 390 12.79 -17.18 6.91
C LEU A 390 12.57 -15.78 6.34
N LEU A 391 12.54 -14.77 7.21
CA LEU A 391 12.50 -13.36 6.80
C LEU A 391 13.77 -12.99 6.02
N PRO A 392 13.68 -12.09 5.03
CA PRO A 392 14.85 -11.51 4.37
C PRO A 392 15.76 -10.78 5.36
N VAL A 393 17.07 -10.80 5.09
CA VAL A 393 18.08 -10.10 5.92
C VAL A 393 17.81 -8.60 5.94
N MET A 394 17.48 -8.03 4.78
CA MET A 394 17.15 -6.61 4.66
C MET A 394 15.99 -6.23 5.58
N GLU A 395 14.90 -7.01 5.58
CA GLU A 395 13.70 -6.75 6.40
C GLU A 395 14.04 -6.81 7.90
N VAL A 396 14.81 -7.81 8.32
CA VAL A 396 15.28 -7.94 9.72
C VAL A 396 16.19 -6.79 10.12
N ARG A 397 17.10 -6.38 9.26
CA ARG A 397 17.98 -5.22 9.54
C ARG A 397 17.22 -3.90 9.60
N GLN A 398 16.16 -3.72 8.82
CA GLN A 398 15.28 -2.56 8.93
C GLN A 398 14.55 -2.54 10.28
N MET A 399 14.07 -3.70 10.75
CA MET A 399 13.49 -3.84 12.08
C MET A 399 14.49 -3.51 13.19
N LEU A 400 15.67 -4.12 13.17
CA LEU A 400 16.76 -3.86 14.11
C LEU A 400 17.22 -2.39 14.04
N GLY A 401 17.15 -1.80 12.86
CA GLY A 401 17.47 -0.40 12.63
C GLY A 401 16.59 0.60 13.36
N ARG A 402 15.47 0.18 13.92
CA ARG A 402 14.59 0.98 14.78
C ARG A 402 15.11 1.09 16.23
N ALA A 403 16.18 0.38 16.59
CA ALA A 403 16.81 0.49 17.89
C ALA A 403 17.62 1.79 18.02
N GLY A 404 17.53 2.42 19.20
CA GLY A 404 18.20 3.67 19.53
C GLY A 404 17.45 4.92 19.07
N ARG A 405 17.06 5.75 20.03
CA ARG A 405 16.41 7.04 19.76
C ARG A 405 17.46 8.16 19.73
N PRO A 406 17.67 8.85 18.59
CA PRO A 406 18.56 9.98 18.56
C PRO A 406 18.21 11.01 19.64
N ARG A 407 19.20 11.60 20.28
CA ARG A 407 19.10 12.58 21.39
C ARG A 407 18.65 12.01 22.75
N TYR A 408 18.20 10.75 22.84
CA TYR A 408 17.67 10.16 24.07
C TYR A 408 18.49 8.96 24.55
N ASP A 409 18.88 8.09 23.62
CA ASP A 409 19.57 6.86 23.95
C ASP A 409 21.04 6.94 23.51
N PRO A 410 21.99 6.64 24.39
CA PRO A 410 23.40 6.59 24.01
C PRO A 410 23.68 5.41 23.08
N ILE A 411 22.94 4.32 23.25
CA ILE A 411 23.08 3.05 22.53
C ILE A 411 21.71 2.50 22.22
N GLY A 412 21.54 1.93 21.04
CA GLY A 412 20.37 1.17 20.62
C GLY A 412 20.62 -0.34 20.74
N GLU A 413 19.70 -1.06 21.38
CA GLU A 413 19.84 -2.49 21.64
C GLU A 413 19.01 -3.28 20.61
N ALA A 414 19.70 -4.01 19.73
CA ALA A 414 19.12 -4.73 18.57
C ALA A 414 19.21 -6.25 18.78
N TRP A 415 18.15 -6.87 19.25
CA TRP A 415 18.13 -8.25 19.71
C TRP A 415 17.35 -9.19 18.79
N LEU A 416 17.90 -10.39 18.60
CA LEU A 416 17.28 -11.49 17.83
C LEU A 416 16.96 -12.65 18.77
N ALA A 417 15.68 -13.02 18.87
CA ALA A 417 15.28 -14.17 19.68
C ALA A 417 15.53 -15.47 18.91
N CYS A 418 16.19 -16.41 19.59
CA CYS A 418 16.51 -17.74 19.08
C CYS A 418 15.51 -18.76 19.61
N LYS A 419 14.95 -19.60 18.75
CA LYS A 419 13.94 -20.60 19.12
C LYS A 419 14.23 -21.96 18.46
N GLY A 420 14.14 -23.01 19.24
CA GLY A 420 14.32 -24.40 18.79
C GLY A 420 15.76 -24.83 18.71
N GLY A 421 16.01 -26.12 18.62
CA GLY A 421 17.33 -26.71 18.49
C GLY A 421 18.26 -26.50 19.71
N ASP A 422 19.56 -26.72 19.53
CA ASP A 422 20.58 -26.32 20.49
C ASP A 422 20.66 -24.79 20.55
N PRO A 423 20.48 -24.16 21.74
CA PRO A 423 20.39 -22.71 21.86
C PRO A 423 21.62 -21.97 21.33
N ARG A 424 22.82 -22.50 21.50
CA ARG A 424 24.08 -21.86 21.05
C ARG A 424 24.23 -21.96 19.54
N GLN A 425 24.03 -23.15 18.97
CA GLN A 425 24.13 -23.36 17.53
C GLN A 425 23.12 -22.51 16.78
N VAL A 426 21.87 -22.47 17.22
CA VAL A 426 20.82 -21.63 16.62
C VAL A 426 21.15 -20.15 16.74
N ALA A 427 21.74 -19.72 17.88
CA ALA A 427 22.13 -18.33 18.06
C ALA A 427 23.25 -17.91 17.10
N ASP A 428 24.22 -18.79 16.86
CA ASP A 428 25.31 -18.54 15.91
C ASP A 428 24.82 -18.52 14.46
N GLU A 429 23.96 -19.46 14.06
CA GLU A 429 23.34 -19.50 12.73
C GLU A 429 22.51 -18.23 12.45
N ILE A 430 21.76 -17.74 13.44
CA ILE A 430 20.97 -16.52 13.35
C ILE A 430 21.89 -15.29 13.26
N ALA A 431 22.94 -15.22 14.05
CA ALA A 431 23.92 -14.14 13.99
C ALA A 431 24.64 -14.12 12.64
N ASP A 432 25.11 -15.27 12.17
CA ASP A 432 25.78 -15.41 10.88
C ASP A 432 24.89 -14.97 9.71
N ARG A 433 23.61 -15.28 9.77
CA ARG A 433 22.66 -14.87 8.72
C ARG A 433 22.30 -13.39 8.79
N TYR A 434 21.84 -12.90 9.93
CA TYR A 434 21.18 -11.60 10.02
C TYR A 434 22.09 -10.46 10.45
N ILE A 435 23.15 -10.74 11.20
CA ILE A 435 24.11 -9.73 11.64
C ILE A 435 25.29 -9.69 10.67
N HIS A 436 25.91 -10.84 10.37
CA HIS A 436 27.12 -10.92 9.56
C HIS A 436 26.82 -11.12 8.05
N GLY A 437 25.74 -11.81 7.71
CA GLY A 437 25.40 -12.19 6.33
C GLY A 437 25.20 -11.00 5.40
N PRO A 438 25.33 -11.18 4.09
CA PRO A 438 25.06 -10.13 3.11
C PRO A 438 23.57 -9.80 3.10
N VAL A 439 23.27 -8.55 2.73
CA VAL A 439 21.90 -8.14 2.38
C VAL A 439 21.58 -8.63 0.98
N GLU A 440 20.35 -8.98 0.73
CA GLU A 440 19.87 -9.44 -0.57
C GLU A 440 20.04 -8.36 -1.64
N ASP A 441 20.22 -8.80 -2.88
CA ASP A 441 20.20 -7.95 -4.06
C ASP A 441 18.77 -7.51 -4.37
N ILE A 442 18.62 -6.30 -4.87
CA ILE A 442 17.38 -5.83 -5.46
C ILE A 442 17.25 -6.40 -6.86
N THR A 443 16.08 -6.93 -7.17
CA THR A 443 15.76 -7.43 -8.51
C THR A 443 14.54 -6.70 -9.07
N SER A 444 14.52 -6.45 -10.36
CA SER A 444 13.35 -5.89 -11.03
C SER A 444 12.15 -6.83 -10.88
N LYS A 445 11.00 -6.27 -10.58
CA LYS A 445 9.70 -6.98 -10.55
C LYS A 445 8.84 -6.67 -11.78
N LEU A 446 9.37 -5.87 -12.70
CA LEU A 446 8.68 -5.45 -13.92
C LEU A 446 8.43 -6.60 -14.89
N ALA A 447 9.26 -7.65 -14.87
CA ALA A 447 9.06 -8.85 -15.69
C ALA A 447 7.81 -9.69 -15.32
N ALA A 448 7.19 -9.44 -14.16
CA ALA A 448 5.94 -10.10 -13.81
C ALA A 448 4.82 -9.68 -14.78
N GLU A 449 4.09 -10.66 -15.32
CA GLU A 449 3.06 -10.40 -16.35
C GLU A 449 2.08 -9.27 -16.01
N PRO A 450 1.50 -9.18 -14.79
CA PRO A 450 0.59 -8.09 -14.45
C PRO A 450 1.25 -6.71 -14.58
N ALA A 451 2.48 -6.59 -14.09
CA ALA A 451 3.24 -5.34 -14.14
C ALA A 451 3.61 -4.99 -15.60
N MET A 452 4.13 -5.95 -16.35
CA MET A 452 4.51 -5.73 -17.74
C MET A 452 3.30 -5.33 -18.59
N ARG A 453 2.18 -6.06 -18.49
CA ARG A 453 0.93 -5.77 -19.21
C ARG A 453 0.43 -4.35 -18.95
N PHE A 454 0.36 -3.99 -17.66
CA PHE A 454 -0.14 -2.68 -17.26
C PHE A 454 0.75 -1.54 -17.75
N HIS A 455 2.06 -1.63 -17.53
CA HIS A 455 2.99 -0.56 -17.89
C HIS A 455 3.21 -0.44 -19.40
N LEU A 456 3.15 -1.56 -20.12
CA LEU A 456 3.24 -1.56 -21.59
C LEU A 456 1.99 -0.87 -22.20
N LEU A 457 0.79 -1.28 -21.81
CA LEU A 457 -0.45 -0.62 -22.24
C LEU A 457 -0.44 0.87 -21.87
N SER A 458 -0.05 1.20 -20.65
CA SER A 458 0.04 2.58 -20.18
C SER A 458 1.01 3.43 -21.01
N SER A 459 2.14 2.87 -21.41
CA SER A 459 3.15 3.58 -22.21
C SER A 459 2.68 3.84 -23.65
N ILE A 460 1.94 2.89 -24.23
CA ILE A 460 1.32 3.06 -25.55
C ILE A 460 0.15 4.07 -25.47
N ALA A 461 -0.71 3.95 -24.48
CA ALA A 461 -1.88 4.82 -24.30
C ALA A 461 -1.53 6.30 -24.05
N THR A 462 -0.34 6.59 -23.55
CA THR A 462 0.13 7.98 -23.40
C THR A 462 0.70 8.57 -24.70
N GLY A 463 0.77 7.80 -25.77
CA GLY A 463 1.24 8.25 -27.10
C GLY A 463 2.76 8.45 -27.23
N GLY A 464 3.51 8.19 -26.16
CA GLY A 464 4.99 8.36 -26.17
C GLY A 464 5.73 7.21 -26.84
N LEU A 465 5.15 6.01 -26.90
CA LEU A 465 5.75 4.79 -27.41
C LEU A 465 4.76 4.12 -28.38
N THR A 466 4.89 4.43 -29.65
CA THR A 466 3.94 3.99 -30.69
C THR A 466 4.45 2.85 -31.55
N ASN A 467 5.76 2.65 -31.66
CA ASN A 467 6.30 1.57 -32.47
C ASN A 467 7.13 0.59 -31.65
N ARG A 468 7.27 -0.62 -32.20
CA ARG A 468 7.95 -1.74 -31.51
C ARG A 468 9.40 -1.40 -31.14
N ARG A 469 10.10 -0.62 -31.97
CA ARG A 469 11.47 -0.21 -31.70
C ARG A 469 11.56 0.73 -30.50
N SER A 470 10.75 1.81 -30.48
CA SER A 470 10.73 2.78 -29.39
C SER A 470 10.33 2.13 -28.06
N ILE A 471 9.38 1.18 -28.09
CA ILE A 471 9.01 0.37 -26.92
C ILE A 471 10.23 -0.41 -26.41
N GLY A 472 10.91 -1.13 -27.30
CA GLY A 472 12.11 -1.89 -26.92
C GLY A 472 13.24 -1.01 -26.38
N ASP A 473 13.44 0.18 -26.96
CA ASP A 473 14.46 1.13 -26.52
C ASP A 473 14.15 1.69 -25.13
N PHE A 474 12.91 2.04 -24.90
CA PHE A 474 12.45 2.51 -23.59
C PHE A 474 12.64 1.45 -22.49
N PHE A 475 12.17 0.22 -22.73
CA PHE A 475 12.30 -0.84 -21.74
C PHE A 475 13.74 -1.29 -21.51
N ARG A 476 14.65 -1.12 -22.47
CA ARG A 476 16.10 -1.27 -22.24
C ARG A 476 16.65 -0.25 -21.25
N GLY A 477 16.06 0.94 -21.16
CA GLY A 477 16.39 1.97 -20.16
C GLY A 477 15.89 1.69 -18.74
N THR A 478 15.04 0.66 -18.53
CA THR A 478 14.59 0.23 -17.20
C THR A 478 15.66 -0.61 -16.50
N TYR A 479 15.50 -0.84 -15.20
CA TYR A 479 16.39 -1.74 -14.46
C TYR A 479 16.27 -3.20 -14.94
N LEU A 480 15.08 -3.61 -15.38
CA LEU A 480 14.87 -4.90 -16.05
C LEU A 480 15.78 -5.03 -17.27
N GLY A 481 15.77 -4.01 -18.13
CA GLY A 481 16.61 -4.00 -19.33
C GLY A 481 18.11 -3.89 -19.05
N HIS A 482 18.50 -3.28 -17.93
CA HIS A 482 19.90 -3.22 -17.47
C HIS A 482 20.38 -4.55 -16.89
N SER A 483 19.54 -5.26 -16.15
CA SER A 483 19.91 -6.47 -15.40
C SER A 483 19.70 -7.79 -16.15
N GLN A 484 18.94 -7.80 -17.25
CA GLN A 484 18.59 -9.00 -18.02
C GLN A 484 19.13 -8.97 -19.44
N THR A 485 19.14 -10.14 -20.09
CA THR A 485 19.53 -10.24 -21.51
C THR A 485 18.49 -9.57 -22.41
N ASN A 486 18.95 -8.99 -23.50
CA ASN A 486 18.08 -8.33 -24.47
C ASN A 486 17.04 -9.30 -25.07
N SER A 487 17.40 -10.56 -25.34
CA SER A 487 16.45 -11.57 -25.85
C SER A 487 15.30 -11.81 -24.89
N TYR A 488 15.60 -12.03 -23.60
CA TYR A 488 14.59 -12.22 -22.57
C TYR A 488 13.62 -11.01 -22.48
N LEU A 489 14.16 -9.80 -22.52
CA LEU A 489 13.35 -8.59 -22.50
C LEU A 489 12.43 -8.50 -23.72
N GLN A 490 12.97 -8.75 -24.93
CA GLN A 490 12.21 -8.68 -26.17
C GLN A 490 11.09 -9.73 -26.21
N GLU A 491 11.37 -10.97 -25.80
CA GLU A 491 10.37 -12.04 -25.72
C GLU A 491 9.20 -11.68 -24.80
N ASN A 492 9.49 -11.09 -23.62
CA ASN A 492 8.44 -10.63 -22.70
C ASN A 492 7.59 -9.52 -23.32
N ILE A 493 8.23 -8.52 -23.95
CA ILE A 493 7.52 -7.42 -24.61
C ILE A 493 6.60 -7.97 -25.71
N ASP A 494 7.11 -8.84 -26.59
CA ASP A 494 6.36 -9.37 -27.73
C ASP A 494 5.19 -10.24 -27.28
N SER A 495 5.39 -11.06 -26.25
CA SER A 495 4.32 -11.84 -25.65
C SER A 495 3.18 -10.97 -25.15
N MET A 496 3.51 -9.89 -24.44
CA MET A 496 2.50 -8.97 -23.90
C MET A 496 1.84 -8.12 -25.00
N LEU A 497 2.57 -7.68 -26.02
CA LEU A 497 1.99 -6.98 -27.16
C LEU A 497 0.98 -7.85 -27.91
N LYS A 498 1.31 -9.11 -28.19
CA LYS A 498 0.40 -10.08 -28.80
C LYS A 498 -0.87 -10.25 -27.98
N TRP A 499 -0.72 -10.42 -26.66
CA TRP A 499 -1.86 -10.53 -25.73
C TRP A 499 -2.75 -9.27 -25.72
N LEU A 500 -2.14 -8.07 -25.68
CA LEU A 500 -2.87 -6.80 -25.68
C LEU A 500 -3.64 -6.57 -26.99
N VAL A 501 -3.07 -6.99 -28.14
CA VAL A 501 -3.75 -6.96 -29.44
C VAL A 501 -4.91 -7.95 -29.48
N GLU A 502 -4.68 -9.20 -29.06
CA GLU A 502 -5.71 -10.26 -29.01
C GLU A 502 -6.90 -9.83 -28.15
N LYS A 503 -6.64 -9.19 -27.00
CA LYS A 503 -7.68 -8.68 -26.09
C LYS A 503 -8.24 -7.31 -26.49
N ARG A 504 -7.82 -6.74 -27.63
CA ARG A 504 -8.30 -5.47 -28.20
C ARG A 504 -8.07 -4.25 -27.30
N PHE A 505 -7.04 -4.27 -26.46
CA PHE A 505 -6.61 -3.10 -25.70
C PHE A 505 -5.72 -2.17 -26.55
N ILE A 506 -4.99 -2.73 -27.50
CA ILE A 506 -4.23 -2.01 -28.52
C ILE A 506 -4.55 -2.58 -29.91
N ARG A 507 -4.27 -1.79 -30.95
CA ARG A 507 -4.36 -2.22 -32.35
C ARG A 507 -3.06 -1.92 -33.08
N ARG A 508 -2.78 -2.66 -34.13
CA ARG A 508 -1.69 -2.35 -35.08
C ARG A 508 -2.20 -1.36 -36.12
N THR A 509 -1.40 -0.33 -36.42
CA THR A 509 -1.84 0.76 -37.32
C THR A 509 -1.18 0.71 -38.68
N ASN A 510 -0.04 0.04 -38.86
CA ASN A 510 0.73 0.00 -40.11
C ASN A 510 0.64 -1.33 -40.90
N VAL A 511 -0.18 -2.24 -40.46
CA VAL A 511 -0.62 -3.36 -41.26
C VAL A 511 -1.66 -2.77 -42.22
N GLY A 512 -1.27 -2.55 -43.46
CA GLY A 512 -2.22 -2.11 -44.50
C GLY A 512 -3.46 -2.98 -44.45
N GLU A 513 -4.63 -2.40 -44.72
CA GLU A 513 -5.93 -3.04 -44.82
C GLU A 513 -5.92 -4.26 -45.76
N GLN A 514 -5.16 -5.28 -45.50
CA GLN A 514 -5.60 -6.61 -45.64
C GLN A 514 -6.63 -6.70 -44.50
N GLU A 515 -7.91 -6.54 -44.87
CA GLU A 515 -8.99 -7.18 -44.18
C GLU A 515 -8.44 -8.55 -43.72
N GLU A 516 -7.86 -8.65 -42.50
CA GLU A 516 -8.09 -9.81 -41.73
C GLU A 516 -9.62 -9.83 -41.69
N SER A 517 -10.22 -10.49 -42.70
CA SER A 517 -11.56 -11.01 -42.57
C SER A 517 -11.45 -11.81 -41.27
N TRP A 518 -11.73 -11.12 -40.19
CA TRP A 518 -12.14 -11.79 -38.98
C TRP A 518 -13.24 -12.66 -39.52
N ASN A 519 -12.95 -13.93 -39.78
CA ASN A 519 -13.99 -14.89 -39.81
C ASN A 519 -14.77 -14.53 -38.57
N ASP A 520 -15.90 -13.88 -38.77
CA ASP A 520 -17.03 -13.85 -37.88
C ASP A 520 -17.43 -15.32 -37.66
N GLU A 521 -16.55 -16.10 -37.11
CA GLU A 521 -16.91 -17.18 -36.24
C GLU A 521 -17.54 -16.46 -35.08
N ILE A 522 -18.77 -16.08 -35.34
CA ILE A 522 -19.80 -15.77 -34.37
C ILE A 522 -19.46 -16.63 -33.17
N PRO A 523 -19.05 -16.06 -32.06
CA PRO A 523 -18.63 -16.83 -30.90
C PRO A 523 -19.63 -17.97 -30.70
N SER A 524 -19.19 -19.18 -30.46
CA SER A 524 -20.01 -20.41 -30.46
C SER A 524 -21.35 -20.31 -29.73
N TRP A 525 -21.53 -19.27 -28.89
CA TRP A 525 -22.79 -18.94 -28.23
C TRP A 525 -23.81 -18.21 -29.11
N VAL A 526 -23.40 -17.49 -30.16
CA VAL A 526 -24.35 -16.86 -31.14
C VAL A 526 -24.86 -17.95 -32.10
N SER A 527 -23.99 -18.89 -32.47
CA SER A 527 -24.42 -20.05 -33.28
C SER A 527 -25.36 -20.99 -32.47
N ALA A 528 -25.16 -21.10 -31.14
CA ALA A 528 -26.10 -21.82 -30.28
C ALA A 528 -27.48 -21.11 -30.13
N ALA A 529 -27.55 -19.79 -30.23
CA ALA A 529 -28.80 -19.03 -30.18
C ALA A 529 -29.60 -19.15 -31.51
N GLN A 530 -28.92 -19.32 -32.65
CA GLN A 530 -29.56 -19.59 -33.95
C GLN A 530 -30.00 -21.05 -34.08
N SER A 531 -29.34 -22.02 -33.38
CA SER A 531 -29.71 -23.44 -33.41
C SER A 531 -30.90 -23.79 -32.48
N ALA A 532 -31.30 -22.89 -31.57
CA ALA A 532 -32.46 -23.15 -30.69
C ALA A 532 -33.82 -22.96 -31.36
N SER A 533 -33.88 -22.63 -32.65
CA SER A 533 -35.12 -22.49 -33.42
C SER A 533 -35.37 -23.57 -34.44
N GLY A 534 -34.76 -24.74 -34.37
CA GLY A 534 -35.17 -25.84 -35.25
C GLY A 534 -34.11 -26.94 -35.40
N VAL A 535 -34.39 -28.04 -34.73
CA VAL A 535 -34.18 -29.45 -35.10
C VAL A 535 -32.99 -29.82 -35.99
N SER A 536 -32.00 -30.52 -35.48
CA SER A 536 -31.63 -31.91 -35.83
C SER A 536 -30.39 -32.38 -35.07
N MET A 537 -30.50 -33.58 -34.52
CA MET A 537 -29.40 -34.28 -33.84
C MET A 537 -28.37 -34.78 -34.84
N VAL A 538 -27.08 -34.58 -34.55
CA VAL A 538 -25.99 -35.48 -34.99
C VAL A 538 -24.98 -35.61 -33.85
N LYS A 539 -24.56 -36.88 -33.71
CA LYS A 539 -23.83 -37.49 -32.59
C LYS A 539 -22.41 -36.93 -32.33
N LYS A 540 -22.10 -36.94 -31.02
CA LYS A 540 -20.85 -36.89 -30.32
C LYS A 540 -19.61 -37.43 -31.07
N LYS A 541 -18.51 -36.69 -30.97
CA LYS A 541 -17.19 -37.23 -30.71
C LYS A 541 -16.61 -36.54 -29.47
N SER A 542 -16.21 -37.38 -28.52
CA SER A 542 -15.58 -37.03 -27.28
C SER A 542 -14.23 -36.33 -27.53
N THR A 543 -14.04 -35.16 -26.96
CA THR A 543 -12.72 -34.58 -26.70
C THR A 543 -12.56 -34.35 -25.21
N GLU A 544 -11.50 -34.92 -24.71
CA GLU A 544 -11.08 -34.87 -23.31
C GLU A 544 -10.97 -33.41 -22.80
N PRO A 545 -11.17 -33.20 -21.48
CA PRO A 545 -11.08 -31.86 -20.90
C PRO A 545 -9.63 -31.38 -20.91
N VAL A 546 -9.41 -30.22 -21.52
CA VAL A 546 -8.15 -29.49 -21.38
C VAL A 546 -8.11 -28.92 -19.96
N GLU A 547 -7.34 -29.54 -19.10
CA GLU A 547 -6.98 -29.00 -17.80
C GLU A 547 -6.21 -27.68 -18.00
N ALA A 548 -6.83 -26.57 -17.63
CA ALA A 548 -6.14 -25.30 -17.44
C ALA A 548 -5.32 -25.37 -16.14
N THR A 549 -4.14 -25.96 -16.22
CA THR A 549 -3.18 -25.95 -15.12
C THR A 549 -2.50 -24.57 -15.06
N PHE A 550 -2.95 -23.71 -14.14
CA PHE A 550 -2.14 -22.63 -13.60
C PHE A 550 -1.07 -23.24 -12.69
N GLY A 551 0.04 -23.67 -13.26
CA GLY A 551 1.18 -24.20 -12.54
C GLY A 551 2.45 -23.53 -13.02
N PHE A 552 3.20 -22.92 -12.10
CA PHE A 552 4.59 -22.57 -12.31
C PHE A 552 5.37 -23.81 -12.75
N LYS A 553 5.68 -23.95 -14.02
CA LYS A 553 6.65 -24.95 -14.46
C LYS A 553 8.05 -24.40 -14.16
N LYS A 554 8.77 -25.12 -13.29
CA LYS A 554 10.22 -24.92 -13.14
C LYS A 554 10.88 -25.04 -14.51
N ALA A 555 11.76 -24.09 -14.82
CA ALA A 555 12.53 -24.04 -16.09
C ALA A 555 13.44 -25.25 -16.35
N SER A 556 13.49 -26.24 -15.47
CA SER A 556 14.32 -27.45 -15.60
C SER A 556 13.66 -28.67 -16.26
N SER A 557 12.39 -28.56 -16.73
CA SER A 557 11.67 -29.69 -17.35
C SER A 557 11.33 -29.50 -18.82
N MET A 558 11.90 -28.50 -19.52
CA MET A 558 11.79 -28.42 -20.96
C MET A 558 12.88 -29.28 -21.61
N GLY A 559 12.52 -30.52 -21.88
CA GLY A 559 13.25 -31.36 -22.81
C GLY A 559 13.25 -30.71 -24.20
N VAL A 560 14.45 -30.59 -24.78
CA VAL A 560 14.68 -30.09 -26.13
C VAL A 560 13.99 -31.04 -27.13
N THR A 561 12.75 -30.76 -27.49
CA THR A 561 12.13 -31.34 -28.70
C THR A 561 11.15 -30.31 -29.26
N GLY A 562 11.55 -29.68 -30.37
CA GLY A 562 10.73 -28.75 -31.13
C GLY A 562 11.03 -27.30 -30.78
N LEU A 563 12.03 -26.70 -31.46
CA LEU A 563 12.18 -25.28 -31.68
C LEU A 563 10.92 -24.78 -32.42
N ASN A 564 9.86 -24.44 -31.70
CA ASN A 564 8.91 -23.49 -32.23
C ASN A 564 9.68 -22.17 -32.26
N SER A 565 10.00 -21.70 -33.45
CA SER A 565 10.58 -20.38 -33.69
C SER A 565 9.62 -19.37 -33.05
N PHE A 566 10.06 -18.70 -31.98
CA PHE A 566 9.33 -17.61 -31.39
C PHE A 566 9.31 -16.48 -32.43
N GLU A 567 8.14 -16.20 -33.01
CA GLU A 567 8.00 -15.11 -33.98
C GLU A 567 8.02 -13.78 -33.22
N TYR A 568 9.13 -13.07 -33.36
CA TYR A 568 9.27 -11.71 -32.85
C TYR A 568 8.33 -10.76 -33.62
N GLU A 569 7.74 -9.79 -32.92
CA GLU A 569 7.02 -8.70 -33.55
C GLU A 569 7.97 -7.87 -34.41
N ALA A 570 7.54 -7.50 -35.62
CA ALA A 570 8.36 -6.70 -36.51
C ALA A 570 8.68 -5.33 -35.87
N LEU A 571 9.94 -4.88 -36.01
CA LEU A 571 10.41 -3.64 -35.38
C LEU A 571 9.69 -2.39 -35.87
N ASP A 572 9.10 -2.45 -37.07
CA ASP A 572 8.36 -1.37 -37.69
C ASP A 572 6.86 -1.42 -37.38
N ASN A 573 6.38 -2.43 -36.62
CA ASN A 573 5.00 -2.48 -36.18
C ASN A 573 4.67 -1.26 -35.33
N GLU A 574 3.60 -0.58 -35.69
CA GLU A 574 3.05 0.54 -34.92
C GLU A 574 1.81 0.10 -34.14
N TYR A 575 1.67 0.66 -32.96
CA TYR A 575 0.59 0.33 -32.03
C TYR A 575 -0.11 1.58 -31.55
N GLU A 576 -1.42 1.49 -31.40
CA GLU A 576 -2.27 2.52 -30.82
C GLU A 576 -3.18 1.88 -29.78
N ALA A 577 -3.41 2.56 -28.66
CA ALA A 577 -4.39 2.09 -27.68
C ALA A 577 -5.81 2.32 -28.20
N THR A 578 -6.68 1.32 -28.04
CA THR A 578 -8.10 1.47 -28.31
C THR A 578 -8.76 2.37 -27.27
N SER A 579 -10.03 2.79 -27.50
CA SER A 579 -10.81 3.52 -26.50
C SER A 579 -10.85 2.79 -25.16
N MET A 580 -11.00 1.46 -25.20
CA MET A 580 -10.94 0.59 -24.02
C MET A 580 -9.55 0.61 -23.40
N GLY A 581 -8.48 0.46 -24.17
CA GLY A 581 -7.10 0.47 -23.68
C GLY A 581 -6.74 1.79 -23.00
N HIS A 582 -7.11 2.92 -23.59
CA HIS A 582 -6.94 4.25 -22.97
C HIS A 582 -7.64 4.32 -21.62
N ARG A 583 -8.89 3.82 -21.55
CA ARG A 583 -9.66 3.89 -20.31
C ARG A 583 -9.11 2.98 -19.21
N VAL A 584 -8.71 1.77 -19.54
CA VAL A 584 -8.07 0.83 -18.61
C VAL A 584 -6.78 1.42 -18.03
N SER A 585 -5.96 2.03 -18.88
CA SER A 585 -4.76 2.77 -18.43
C SER A 585 -5.11 3.92 -17.48
N GLN A 586 -6.15 4.72 -17.78
CA GLN A 586 -6.60 5.83 -16.90
C GLN A 586 -7.15 5.36 -15.56
N LEU A 587 -7.84 4.21 -15.54
CA LEU A 587 -8.41 3.60 -14.33
C LEU A 587 -7.35 2.95 -13.44
N TYR A 588 -6.12 2.82 -13.91
CA TYR A 588 -5.01 2.23 -13.15
C TYR A 588 -5.26 0.75 -12.76
N ILE A 589 -5.85 -0.04 -13.62
CA ILE A 589 -6.13 -1.46 -13.38
C ILE A 589 -5.34 -2.37 -14.35
N ASP A 590 -5.06 -3.60 -13.91
CA ASP A 590 -4.47 -4.60 -14.79
C ASP A 590 -5.42 -4.86 -15.99
N PRO A 591 -4.94 -4.85 -17.23
CA PRO A 591 -5.73 -5.25 -18.38
C PRO A 591 -6.44 -6.60 -18.24
N LEU A 592 -5.86 -7.55 -17.50
CA LEU A 592 -6.52 -8.83 -17.21
C LEU A 592 -7.74 -8.65 -16.29
N SER A 593 -7.68 -7.71 -15.33
CA SER A 593 -8.86 -7.36 -14.53
C SER A 593 -9.97 -6.78 -15.40
N ALA A 594 -9.60 -5.93 -16.35
CA ALA A 594 -10.56 -5.35 -17.29
C ALA A 594 -11.21 -6.43 -18.19
N ASP A 595 -10.44 -7.38 -18.69
CA ASP A 595 -10.94 -8.51 -19.50
C ASP A 595 -11.95 -9.38 -18.70
N ILE A 596 -11.59 -9.73 -17.45
CA ILE A 596 -12.49 -10.50 -16.55
C ILE A 596 -13.77 -9.73 -16.25
N LEU A 597 -13.66 -8.43 -15.92
CA LEU A 597 -14.82 -7.59 -15.66
C LEU A 597 -15.73 -7.50 -16.89
N LEU A 598 -15.16 -7.27 -18.07
CA LEU A 598 -15.89 -7.15 -19.32
C LEU A 598 -16.67 -8.43 -19.64
N GLU A 599 -16.03 -9.59 -19.51
CA GLU A 599 -16.68 -10.87 -19.76
C GLU A 599 -17.85 -11.12 -18.78
N GLY A 600 -17.65 -10.87 -17.48
CA GLY A 600 -18.68 -11.00 -16.47
C GLY A 600 -19.86 -10.02 -16.67
N LEU A 601 -19.58 -8.77 -17.03
CA LEU A 601 -20.58 -7.76 -17.30
C LEU A 601 -21.40 -8.09 -18.57
N ARG A 602 -20.75 -8.58 -19.62
CA ARG A 602 -21.46 -9.10 -20.82
C ARG A 602 -22.37 -10.26 -20.47
N ARG A 603 -21.95 -11.13 -19.55
CA ARG A 603 -22.80 -12.22 -19.03
C ARG A 603 -24.00 -11.67 -18.23
N ALA A 604 -23.75 -10.64 -17.40
CA ALA A 604 -24.81 -9.96 -16.64
C ALA A 604 -25.87 -9.34 -17.55
N VAL A 605 -25.48 -8.59 -18.58
CA VAL A 605 -26.42 -8.02 -19.57
C VAL A 605 -27.24 -9.12 -20.23
N ARG A 606 -26.63 -10.21 -20.69
CA ARG A 606 -27.34 -11.35 -21.28
C ARG A 606 -28.36 -11.99 -20.33
N ARG A 607 -28.04 -12.08 -19.02
CA ARG A 607 -28.99 -12.57 -18.00
C ARG A 607 -30.18 -11.64 -17.85
N ILE A 608 -29.97 -10.34 -17.80
CA ILE A 608 -31.04 -9.32 -17.71
C ILE A 608 -31.94 -9.39 -18.94
N VAL A 609 -31.34 -9.40 -20.14
CA VAL A 609 -32.10 -9.50 -21.42
C VAL A 609 -32.95 -10.76 -21.45
N ARG A 610 -32.41 -11.91 -21.11
CA ARG A 610 -33.08 -13.22 -21.16
C ARG A 610 -33.97 -13.50 -19.95
N LYS A 611 -33.91 -12.68 -18.91
CA LYS A 611 -34.60 -12.88 -17.62
C LYS A 611 -34.39 -14.28 -17.03
N THR A 612 -33.17 -14.79 -17.11
CA THR A 612 -32.83 -16.15 -16.68
C THR A 612 -32.51 -16.24 -15.21
N LEU A 613 -31.43 -15.62 -14.77
CA LEU A 613 -30.91 -15.65 -13.40
C LEU A 613 -30.75 -14.22 -12.87
N PRO A 614 -30.91 -14.00 -11.57
CA PRO A 614 -30.80 -12.66 -11.00
C PRO A 614 -29.36 -12.11 -11.12
N VAL A 615 -29.28 -10.81 -11.35
CA VAL A 615 -28.04 -10.05 -11.22
C VAL A 615 -28.20 -9.11 -10.02
N THR A 616 -27.40 -9.29 -8.98
CA THR A 616 -27.54 -8.60 -7.71
C THR A 616 -26.28 -7.80 -7.37
N SER A 617 -26.33 -6.98 -6.33
CA SER A 617 -25.13 -6.33 -5.78
C SER A 617 -24.07 -7.36 -5.36
N PHE A 618 -24.48 -8.54 -4.87
CA PHE A 618 -23.57 -9.63 -4.55
C PHE A 618 -22.87 -10.18 -5.81
N SER A 619 -23.63 -10.39 -6.91
CA SER A 619 -23.07 -10.82 -8.21
C SER A 619 -21.93 -9.92 -8.68
N LEU A 620 -22.11 -8.59 -8.56
CA LEU A 620 -21.13 -7.58 -8.95
C LEU A 620 -19.92 -7.56 -8.00
N CYS A 621 -20.16 -7.65 -6.70
CA CYS A 621 -19.06 -7.73 -5.71
C CYS A 621 -18.24 -9.02 -5.88
N HIS A 622 -18.88 -10.14 -6.21
CA HIS A 622 -18.18 -11.39 -6.50
C HIS A 622 -17.33 -11.28 -7.78
N LEU A 623 -17.90 -10.72 -8.85
CA LEU A 623 -17.18 -10.46 -10.11
C LEU A 623 -15.92 -9.62 -9.87
N VAL A 624 -16.05 -8.53 -9.13
CA VAL A 624 -14.91 -7.68 -8.75
C VAL A 624 -13.88 -8.47 -7.93
N SER A 625 -14.34 -9.30 -6.99
CA SER A 625 -13.46 -10.10 -6.13
C SER A 625 -12.64 -11.15 -6.90
N SER A 626 -13.02 -11.47 -8.14
CA SER A 626 -12.32 -12.43 -8.99
C SER A 626 -11.16 -11.82 -9.78
N THR A 627 -11.07 -10.49 -9.82
CA THR A 627 -10.02 -9.78 -10.56
C THR A 627 -8.65 -9.86 -9.86
N PRO A 628 -7.53 -9.84 -10.62
CA PRO A 628 -6.18 -9.78 -10.04
C PRO A 628 -5.92 -8.55 -9.15
N ASP A 629 -6.55 -7.40 -9.46
CA ASP A 629 -6.41 -6.18 -8.67
C ASP A 629 -7.10 -6.27 -7.31
N PHE A 630 -8.04 -7.20 -7.12
CA PHE A 630 -8.71 -7.37 -5.85
C PHE A 630 -7.96 -8.35 -4.93
N ILE A 631 -7.57 -7.88 -3.75
CA ILE A 631 -6.90 -8.70 -2.74
C ILE A 631 -7.96 -9.48 -1.95
N SER A 632 -8.23 -10.71 -2.34
CA SER A 632 -9.24 -11.56 -1.72
C SER A 632 -8.93 -11.93 -0.27
N LEU A 633 -9.98 -12.12 0.52
CA LEU A 633 -9.90 -12.63 1.89
C LEU A 633 -9.71 -14.15 1.86
N TRP A 634 -8.55 -14.63 2.27
CA TRP A 634 -8.28 -16.06 2.31
C TRP A 634 -9.18 -16.77 3.35
N PRO A 635 -9.81 -17.89 2.99
CA PRO A 635 -10.56 -18.70 3.93
C PRO A 635 -9.60 -19.41 4.90
N LYS A 636 -10.05 -19.60 6.14
CA LYS A 636 -9.35 -20.44 7.12
C LYS A 636 -9.72 -21.90 6.86
N SER A 637 -8.85 -22.85 7.25
CA SER A 637 -9.09 -24.28 7.05
C SER A 637 -10.47 -24.74 7.55
N LYS A 638 -10.91 -24.25 8.72
CA LYS A 638 -12.24 -24.56 9.28
C LYS A 638 -13.41 -24.01 8.44
N GLU A 639 -13.19 -22.93 7.70
CA GLU A 639 -14.21 -22.33 6.83
C GLU A 639 -14.37 -23.11 5.52
N LEU A 640 -13.39 -23.94 5.19
CA LEU A 640 -13.40 -24.85 4.03
C LEU A 640 -14.03 -26.22 4.34
N GLU A 641 -14.25 -26.54 5.62
CA GLU A 641 -14.89 -27.80 6.03
C GLU A 641 -16.32 -27.91 5.47
N PHE A 642 -16.73 -29.14 5.18
CA PHE A 642 -18.09 -29.42 4.73
C PHE A 642 -19.10 -28.98 5.81
N GLY A 643 -20.16 -28.27 5.39
CA GLY A 643 -21.17 -27.72 6.31
C GLY A 643 -20.76 -26.39 6.99
N SER A 644 -19.59 -25.83 6.70
CA SER A 644 -19.22 -24.49 7.18
C SER A 644 -20.15 -23.41 6.61
N ARG A 645 -20.28 -22.30 7.36
CA ARG A 645 -21.12 -21.17 6.91
C ARG A 645 -20.66 -20.59 5.57
N LEU A 646 -19.35 -20.57 5.30
CA LEU A 646 -18.82 -20.08 4.04
C LEU A 646 -19.23 -20.97 2.87
N ARG A 647 -19.16 -22.30 3.01
CA ARG A 647 -19.62 -23.23 1.98
C ARG A 647 -21.14 -23.17 1.78
N GLN A 648 -21.90 -23.01 2.86
CA GLN A 648 -23.36 -22.79 2.76
C GLN A 648 -23.67 -21.51 2.00
N LYS A 649 -22.97 -20.41 2.30
CA LYS A 649 -23.13 -19.14 1.54
C LYS A 649 -22.77 -19.35 0.07
N GLY A 650 -21.66 -20.02 -0.25
CA GLY A 650 -21.25 -20.33 -1.62
C GLY A 650 -22.34 -21.08 -2.41
N ALA A 651 -22.93 -22.11 -1.81
CA ALA A 651 -24.01 -22.87 -2.43
C ALA A 651 -25.30 -22.03 -2.63
N LEU A 652 -25.62 -21.14 -1.67
CA LEU A 652 -26.81 -20.27 -1.77
C LEU A 652 -26.70 -19.23 -2.89
N VAL A 653 -25.49 -18.78 -3.22
CA VAL A 653 -25.26 -17.72 -4.22
C VAL A 653 -24.78 -18.24 -5.56
N GLU A 654 -24.72 -19.56 -5.76
CA GLU A 654 -24.18 -20.17 -6.98
C GLU A 654 -24.85 -19.63 -8.24
N ASP A 655 -26.18 -19.50 -8.23
CA ASP A 655 -26.96 -18.96 -9.35
C ASP A 655 -26.70 -17.46 -9.61
N GLU A 656 -26.18 -16.74 -8.62
CA GLU A 656 -25.85 -15.31 -8.77
C GLU A 656 -24.46 -15.08 -9.39
N LEU A 657 -23.59 -16.08 -9.39
CA LEU A 657 -22.20 -15.91 -9.85
C LEU A 657 -22.13 -15.62 -11.34
N LEU A 658 -21.43 -14.55 -11.71
CA LEU A 658 -21.23 -14.15 -13.11
C LEU A 658 -20.02 -14.83 -13.77
N ILE A 659 -19.19 -15.51 -12.99
CA ILE A 659 -18.02 -16.25 -13.44
C ILE A 659 -18.14 -17.67 -12.91
N GLU A 660 -17.86 -18.65 -13.76
CA GLU A 660 -17.70 -20.04 -13.33
C GLU A 660 -16.36 -20.16 -12.62
N SER A 661 -16.38 -20.36 -11.33
CA SER A 661 -15.19 -20.61 -10.53
C SER A 661 -15.17 -22.05 -10.07
N PRO A 662 -14.07 -22.80 -10.24
CA PRO A 662 -13.91 -24.08 -9.59
C PRO A 662 -14.06 -23.92 -8.07
N ILE A 663 -14.54 -24.95 -7.38
CA ILE A 663 -14.74 -24.95 -5.92
C ILE A 663 -13.38 -25.20 -5.23
N ASP A 664 -12.47 -24.25 -5.34
CA ASP A 664 -11.17 -24.24 -4.69
C ASP A 664 -11.08 -23.18 -3.57
N GLU A 665 -9.95 -23.12 -2.91
CA GLU A 665 -9.70 -22.13 -1.85
C GLU A 665 -9.80 -20.69 -2.36
N ARG A 666 -9.39 -20.43 -3.61
CA ARG A 666 -9.43 -19.11 -4.23
C ARG A 666 -10.87 -18.68 -4.50
N ALA A 667 -11.69 -19.57 -5.07
CA ALA A 667 -13.10 -19.33 -5.30
C ALA A 667 -13.84 -19.03 -3.98
N MET A 668 -13.55 -19.80 -2.93
CA MET A 668 -14.12 -19.55 -1.61
C MET A 668 -13.61 -18.23 -0.99
N GLY A 669 -12.41 -17.80 -1.32
CA GLY A 669 -11.87 -16.47 -0.95
C GLY A 669 -12.65 -15.33 -1.62
N MET A 670 -13.01 -15.48 -2.89
CA MET A 670 -13.84 -14.51 -3.62
C MET A 670 -15.24 -14.40 -3.01
N VAL A 671 -15.89 -15.55 -2.73
CA VAL A 671 -17.19 -15.58 -2.04
C VAL A 671 -17.10 -14.92 -0.66
N LYS A 672 -16.06 -15.21 0.12
CA LYS A 672 -15.83 -14.58 1.44
C LYS A 672 -15.67 -13.07 1.34
N SER A 673 -14.98 -12.59 0.31
CA SER A 673 -14.74 -11.16 0.10
C SER A 673 -16.03 -10.43 -0.30
N ALA A 674 -16.80 -11.01 -1.22
CA ALA A 674 -18.11 -10.48 -1.59
C ALA A 674 -19.07 -10.50 -0.42
N TRP A 675 -19.08 -11.56 0.38
CA TRP A 675 -19.91 -11.66 1.57
C TRP A 675 -19.52 -10.67 2.66
N CYS A 676 -18.23 -10.43 2.87
CA CYS A 676 -17.75 -9.38 3.77
C CYS A 676 -18.29 -8.00 3.36
N THR A 677 -18.25 -7.71 2.05
CA THR A 677 -18.78 -6.47 1.49
C THR A 677 -20.32 -6.39 1.62
N GLU A 678 -21.02 -7.51 1.41
CA GLU A 678 -22.46 -7.59 1.60
C GLU A 678 -22.87 -7.29 3.05
N LEU A 679 -22.25 -7.95 4.01
CA LEU A 679 -22.53 -7.69 5.43
C LEU A 679 -22.29 -6.21 5.79
N TRP A 680 -21.28 -5.59 5.19
CA TRP A 680 -20.96 -4.19 5.40
C TRP A 680 -22.06 -3.27 4.87
N TYR A 681 -22.50 -3.42 3.62
CA TYR A 681 -23.53 -2.57 3.06
C TYR A 681 -24.95 -2.94 3.53
N GLU A 682 -25.17 -4.12 4.10
CA GLU A 682 -26.38 -4.51 4.83
C GLU A 682 -26.41 -3.98 6.28
N GLU A 683 -25.49 -3.08 6.64
CA GLU A 683 -25.37 -2.40 7.94
C GLU A 683 -25.07 -3.33 9.11
N LYS A 684 -24.50 -4.51 8.86
CA LYS A 684 -24.06 -5.39 9.92
C LYS A 684 -23.03 -4.67 10.81
N ASP A 685 -23.15 -4.83 12.12
CA ASP A 685 -22.17 -4.27 13.05
C ASP A 685 -20.78 -4.82 12.77
N LEU A 686 -19.75 -3.98 12.84
CA LEU A 686 -18.38 -4.37 12.55
C LEU A 686 -17.91 -5.52 13.46
N ARG A 687 -18.35 -5.52 14.74
CA ARG A 687 -18.06 -6.61 15.69
C ARG A 687 -18.64 -7.96 15.24
N ASP A 688 -19.81 -7.92 14.61
CA ASP A 688 -20.46 -9.14 14.12
C ASP A 688 -19.75 -9.64 12.86
N ILE A 689 -19.33 -8.74 11.95
CA ILE A 689 -18.52 -9.08 10.77
C ILE A 689 -17.18 -9.71 11.21
N GLU A 690 -16.50 -9.11 12.20
CA GLU A 690 -15.27 -9.67 12.78
C GLU A 690 -15.45 -11.10 13.31
N LYS A 691 -16.54 -11.35 14.04
CA LYS A 691 -16.85 -12.66 14.61
C LYS A 691 -17.25 -13.68 13.54
N GLU A 692 -18.07 -13.27 12.59
CA GLU A 692 -18.63 -14.15 11.56
C GLU A 692 -17.59 -14.61 10.55
N LEU A 693 -16.79 -13.67 10.04
CA LEU A 693 -15.79 -13.94 8.99
C LEU A 693 -14.36 -14.04 9.52
N GLY A 694 -14.13 -13.76 10.80
CA GLY A 694 -12.79 -13.78 11.39
C GLY A 694 -11.81 -12.82 10.74
N VAL A 695 -12.31 -11.70 10.23
CA VAL A 695 -11.57 -10.59 9.60
C VAL A 695 -11.26 -9.50 10.62
N THR A 696 -10.43 -8.54 10.26
CA THR A 696 -10.14 -7.38 11.10
C THR A 696 -10.81 -6.12 10.56
N PRO A 697 -11.03 -5.06 11.37
CA PRO A 697 -11.57 -3.80 10.88
C PRO A 697 -10.80 -3.25 9.67
N GLY A 698 -9.47 -3.25 9.72
CA GLY A 698 -8.63 -2.83 8.61
C GLY A 698 -8.80 -3.69 7.34
N ASP A 699 -9.16 -4.97 7.49
CA ASP A 699 -9.49 -5.81 6.33
C ASP A 699 -10.83 -5.37 5.71
N VAL A 700 -11.86 -5.11 6.52
CA VAL A 700 -13.16 -4.66 6.03
C VAL A 700 -13.00 -3.37 5.26
N TYR A 701 -12.41 -2.33 5.85
CA TYR A 701 -12.25 -1.03 5.20
C TYR A 701 -11.40 -1.10 3.93
N SER A 702 -10.25 -1.78 3.97
CA SER A 702 -9.39 -1.89 2.78
C SER A 702 -10.07 -2.65 1.63
N ARG A 703 -10.93 -3.64 1.91
CA ARG A 703 -11.67 -4.37 0.87
C ARG A 703 -12.84 -3.57 0.34
N THR A 704 -13.54 -2.83 1.18
CA THR A 704 -14.64 -1.95 0.72
C THR A 704 -14.16 -0.79 -0.13
N ASP A 705 -12.98 -0.23 0.15
CA ASP A 705 -12.37 0.79 -0.71
C ASP A 705 -11.99 0.23 -2.06
N LEU A 706 -11.27 -0.89 -2.05
CA LEU A 706 -10.85 -1.57 -3.28
C LEU A 706 -12.07 -1.99 -4.11
N MET A 707 -13.12 -2.49 -3.46
CA MET A 707 -14.40 -2.83 -4.08
C MET A 707 -15.03 -1.60 -4.72
N GLY A 708 -15.10 -0.49 -4.03
CA GLY A 708 -15.68 0.76 -4.54
C GLY A 708 -14.93 1.33 -5.75
N TRP A 709 -13.60 1.19 -5.78
CA TRP A 709 -12.78 1.58 -6.93
C TRP A 709 -13.00 0.65 -8.13
N LEU A 710 -12.98 -0.66 -7.94
CA LEU A 710 -13.15 -1.62 -9.02
C LEU A 710 -14.59 -1.69 -9.56
N LEU A 711 -15.61 -1.39 -8.74
CA LEU A 711 -16.99 -1.18 -9.23
C LEU A 711 -17.10 0.05 -10.13
N LEU A 712 -16.36 1.13 -9.83
CA LEU A 712 -16.26 2.27 -10.75
C LEU A 712 -15.57 1.85 -12.05
N ALA A 713 -14.49 1.09 -11.97
CA ALA A 713 -13.80 0.58 -13.14
C ALA A 713 -14.72 -0.31 -13.99
N ALA A 714 -15.48 -1.20 -13.38
CA ALA A 714 -16.47 -2.05 -14.05
C ALA A 714 -17.53 -1.21 -14.79
N ARG A 715 -18.07 -0.16 -14.16
CA ARG A 715 -19.00 0.78 -14.79
C ARG A 715 -18.39 1.45 -16.02
N GLU A 716 -17.19 1.97 -15.87
CA GLU A 716 -16.51 2.71 -16.93
C GLU A 716 -16.10 1.83 -18.12
N ILE A 717 -15.78 0.57 -17.85
CA ILE A 717 -15.51 -0.45 -18.87
C ILE A 717 -16.81 -0.78 -19.62
N LEU A 718 -17.91 -1.03 -18.91
CA LEU A 718 -19.18 -1.37 -19.52
C LEU A 718 -19.70 -0.27 -20.45
N LEU A 719 -19.52 1.01 -20.06
CA LEU A 719 -19.92 2.16 -20.89
C LEU A 719 -19.12 2.33 -22.19
N ARG A 720 -18.02 1.61 -22.34
CA ARG A 720 -17.15 1.64 -23.53
C ARG A 720 -17.18 0.34 -24.33
N ASP A 721 -17.99 -0.60 -23.91
CA ASP A 721 -18.18 -1.84 -24.66
C ASP A 721 -19.13 -1.60 -25.83
N ASP A 722 -18.59 -1.69 -27.03
CA ASP A 722 -19.27 -1.47 -28.29
C ASP A 722 -19.95 -2.75 -28.87
N ILE A 723 -19.88 -3.85 -28.11
CA ILE A 723 -20.46 -5.14 -28.55
C ILE A 723 -21.99 -5.15 -28.52
N PHE A 724 -22.60 -4.32 -27.67
CA PHE A 724 -24.05 -4.33 -27.52
C PHE A 724 -24.74 -3.53 -28.61
N ALA A 725 -25.68 -4.18 -29.33
CA ALA A 725 -26.54 -3.49 -30.28
C ALA A 725 -27.41 -2.44 -29.57
N ASP A 726 -27.87 -1.43 -30.32
CA ASP A 726 -28.69 -0.34 -29.81
C ASP A 726 -29.92 -0.81 -29.05
N GLU A 727 -30.55 -1.92 -29.45
CA GLU A 727 -31.69 -2.54 -28.77
C GLU A 727 -31.39 -3.01 -27.33
N HIS A 728 -30.11 -3.20 -26.96
CA HIS A 728 -29.70 -3.63 -25.64
C HIS A 728 -29.28 -2.48 -24.72
N LEU A 729 -29.19 -1.25 -25.22
CA LEU A 729 -28.72 -0.09 -24.44
C LEU A 729 -29.55 0.17 -23.18
N GLY A 730 -30.83 -0.13 -23.20
CA GLY A 730 -31.71 -0.03 -22.02
C GLY A 730 -31.25 -0.95 -20.88
N TYR A 731 -30.89 -2.18 -21.20
CA TYR A 731 -30.42 -3.16 -20.24
C TYR A 731 -28.98 -2.86 -19.74
N VAL A 732 -28.17 -2.28 -20.61
CA VAL A 732 -26.83 -1.75 -20.19
C VAL A 732 -27.02 -0.62 -19.19
N SER A 733 -27.95 0.31 -19.43
CA SER A 733 -28.31 1.39 -18.49
C SER A 733 -28.80 0.84 -17.15
N GLU A 734 -29.60 -0.21 -17.14
CA GLU A 734 -30.08 -0.88 -15.93
C GLU A 734 -28.90 -1.43 -15.12
N LEU A 735 -27.93 -2.11 -15.77
CA LEU A 735 -26.75 -2.65 -15.12
C LEU A 735 -25.81 -1.53 -14.63
N VAL A 736 -25.66 -0.43 -15.36
CA VAL A 736 -24.93 0.76 -14.92
C VAL A 736 -25.56 1.32 -13.64
N GLY A 737 -26.89 1.45 -13.60
CA GLY A 737 -27.62 1.88 -12.41
C GLY A 737 -27.37 0.96 -11.20
N LEU A 738 -27.34 -0.36 -11.42
CA LEU A 738 -27.03 -1.32 -10.36
C LEU A 738 -25.56 -1.22 -9.88
N LEU A 739 -24.61 -0.96 -10.79
CA LEU A 739 -23.21 -0.73 -10.43
C LEU A 739 -23.05 0.54 -9.59
N ASP A 740 -23.69 1.65 -9.97
CA ASP A 740 -23.63 2.91 -9.23
C ASP A 740 -24.31 2.79 -7.86
N LEU A 741 -25.43 2.11 -7.78
CA LEU A 741 -26.12 1.80 -6.52
C LEU A 741 -25.24 0.96 -5.60
N THR A 742 -24.69 -0.15 -6.12
CA THR A 742 -23.83 -1.05 -5.37
C THR A 742 -22.60 -0.32 -4.84
N ARG A 743 -21.95 0.47 -5.70
CA ARG A 743 -20.79 1.30 -5.32
C ARG A 743 -21.13 2.28 -4.20
N SER A 744 -22.26 2.97 -4.30
CA SER A 744 -22.74 3.93 -3.31
C SER A 744 -22.99 3.26 -1.96
N ARG A 745 -23.64 2.10 -1.97
CA ARG A 745 -23.89 1.29 -0.76
C ARG A 745 -22.58 0.80 -0.11
N VAL A 746 -21.64 0.33 -0.92
CA VAL A 746 -20.32 -0.13 -0.44
C VAL A 746 -19.55 1.01 0.19
N ARG A 747 -19.47 2.17 -0.45
CA ARG A 747 -18.77 3.36 0.07
C ARG A 747 -19.40 3.87 1.37
N ALA A 748 -20.70 3.94 1.43
CA ALA A 748 -21.43 4.44 2.61
C ALA A 748 -21.54 3.39 3.73
N GLY A 749 -21.43 2.10 3.40
CA GLY A 749 -21.65 0.98 4.34
C GLY A 749 -23.09 0.91 4.81
N CYS A 750 -24.08 1.21 3.94
CA CYS A 750 -25.49 1.25 4.30
C CYS A 750 -26.41 0.76 3.18
N LYS A 751 -27.66 0.54 3.52
CA LYS A 751 -28.73 0.20 2.60
C LYS A 751 -29.13 1.41 1.75
N GLU A 752 -29.86 1.16 0.69
CA GLU A 752 -30.29 2.16 -0.28
C GLU A 752 -31.12 3.30 0.35
N ASP A 753 -31.97 2.97 1.33
CA ASP A 753 -32.84 3.92 2.02
C ASP A 753 -32.10 5.03 2.77
N LEU A 754 -30.81 4.84 3.08
CA LEU A 754 -30.00 5.81 3.79
C LEU A 754 -29.07 6.64 2.89
N LEU A 755 -28.96 6.31 1.61
CA LEU A 755 -27.97 6.90 0.71
C LEU A 755 -28.09 8.44 0.59
N GLN A 756 -29.29 8.99 0.71
CA GLN A 756 -29.48 10.43 0.70
C GLN A 756 -28.96 11.10 1.98
N LEU A 757 -29.18 10.46 3.13
CA LEU A 757 -28.76 11.00 4.43
C LEU A 757 -27.24 10.99 4.63
N VAL A 758 -26.58 9.93 4.17
CA VAL A 758 -25.12 9.81 4.32
C VAL A 758 -24.31 10.78 3.42
N GLN A 759 -24.96 11.47 2.48
CA GLN A 759 -24.34 12.57 1.71
C GLN A 759 -24.14 13.83 2.56
N VAL A 760 -24.85 13.93 3.68
CA VAL A 760 -24.74 15.08 4.60
C VAL A 760 -23.47 14.94 5.44
N ARG A 761 -22.63 15.95 5.41
CA ARG A 761 -21.38 15.96 6.19
C ARG A 761 -21.67 15.76 7.69
N GLY A 762 -20.96 14.80 8.29
CA GLY A 762 -21.17 14.44 9.70
C GLY A 762 -22.27 13.42 9.95
N VAL A 763 -22.94 12.92 8.91
CA VAL A 763 -23.93 11.85 8.99
C VAL A 763 -23.35 10.56 8.39
N GLY A 764 -22.72 9.73 9.23
CA GLY A 764 -22.32 8.37 8.86
C GLY A 764 -23.51 7.39 8.98
N ARG A 765 -23.30 6.10 8.61
CA ARG A 765 -24.36 5.08 8.53
C ARG A 765 -25.20 4.94 9.82
N ASN A 766 -24.57 4.94 10.99
CA ASN A 766 -25.28 4.78 12.28
C ASN A 766 -26.15 6.00 12.57
N ARG A 767 -25.66 7.22 12.29
CA ARG A 767 -26.43 8.44 12.43
C ARG A 767 -27.57 8.49 11.40
N ALA A 768 -27.32 8.10 10.17
CA ALA A 768 -28.35 8.00 9.14
C ALA A 768 -29.46 7.03 9.53
N ARG A 769 -29.13 5.87 10.12
CA ARG A 769 -30.11 4.91 10.63
C ARG A 769 -30.92 5.51 11.78
N THR A 770 -30.27 6.20 12.71
CA THR A 770 -30.94 6.91 13.79
C THR A 770 -31.94 7.97 13.29
N LEU A 771 -31.57 8.72 12.26
CA LEU A 771 -32.45 9.69 11.61
C LEU A 771 -33.62 9.00 10.91
N SER A 772 -33.38 7.94 10.19
CA SER A 772 -34.40 7.15 9.49
C SER A 772 -35.42 6.55 10.48
N GLU A 773 -34.98 6.07 11.64
CA GLU A 773 -35.85 5.59 12.74
C GLU A 773 -36.71 6.72 13.33
N MET A 774 -36.28 7.97 13.21
CA MET A 774 -37.08 9.14 13.60
C MET A 774 -38.01 9.62 12.47
N GLY A 775 -38.07 8.91 11.35
CA GLY A 775 -38.89 9.28 10.18
C GLY A 775 -38.22 10.25 9.20
N ILE A 776 -36.96 10.62 9.45
CA ILE A 776 -36.18 11.52 8.59
C ILE A 776 -35.48 10.68 7.52
N ARG A 777 -35.82 10.88 6.27
CA ARG A 777 -35.30 10.08 5.13
C ARG A 777 -34.45 10.86 4.16
N THR A 778 -34.63 12.18 4.12
CA THR A 778 -33.94 13.06 3.18
C THR A 778 -33.23 14.22 3.93
N PRO A 779 -32.25 14.86 3.30
CA PRO A 779 -31.65 16.09 3.84
C PRO A 779 -32.68 17.20 4.06
N ALA A 780 -33.75 17.27 3.23
CA ALA A 780 -34.82 18.25 3.38
C ALA A 780 -35.60 18.04 4.67
N ASP A 781 -35.87 16.80 5.08
CA ASP A 781 -36.54 16.48 6.31
C ASP A 781 -35.79 16.99 7.55
N LEU A 782 -34.44 17.01 7.49
CA LEU A 782 -33.59 17.58 8.56
C LEU A 782 -33.81 19.08 8.74
N LEU A 783 -34.08 19.82 7.66
CA LEU A 783 -34.39 21.26 7.74
C LEU A 783 -35.80 21.55 8.23
N ALA A 784 -36.71 20.59 8.09
CA ALA A 784 -38.06 20.68 8.51
C ALA A 784 -38.31 20.30 9.98
N LEU A 785 -37.26 19.89 10.70
CA LEU A 785 -37.39 19.49 12.10
C LEU A 785 -37.82 20.64 12.99
N SER A 786 -38.76 20.35 13.91
CA SER A 786 -39.15 21.27 14.98
C SER A 786 -37.99 21.49 15.97
N ASN A 787 -38.01 22.61 16.69
CA ASN A 787 -37.04 22.86 17.75
C ASN A 787 -37.07 21.75 18.83
N PHE A 788 -38.27 21.18 19.09
CA PHE A 788 -38.43 20.07 20.02
C PHE A 788 -37.72 18.81 19.53
N ASP A 789 -37.82 18.47 18.25
CA ASP A 789 -37.15 17.30 17.66
C ASP A 789 -35.62 17.50 17.57
N LEU A 790 -35.18 18.73 17.28
CA LEU A 790 -33.77 19.10 17.33
C LEU A 790 -33.18 18.96 18.75
N ASP A 791 -33.93 19.38 19.78
CA ASP A 791 -33.45 19.22 21.16
C ASP A 791 -33.46 17.76 21.61
N LYS A 792 -34.45 16.98 21.16
CA LYS A 792 -34.48 15.53 21.33
C LYS A 792 -33.27 14.84 20.62
N LEU A 793 -32.91 15.31 19.44
CA LEU A 793 -31.74 14.82 18.72
C LEU A 793 -30.43 15.18 19.46
N LYS A 794 -30.27 16.42 19.91
CA LYS A 794 -29.09 16.89 20.67
C LYS A 794 -28.87 16.14 21.97
N SER A 795 -29.96 15.62 22.59
CA SER A 795 -29.91 14.83 23.84
C SER A 795 -29.49 13.37 23.64
N LYS A 796 -29.53 12.84 22.41
CA LYS A 796 -29.11 11.47 22.10
C LYS A 796 -27.58 11.34 22.22
N ARG A 797 -27.12 10.18 22.68
CA ARG A 797 -25.70 9.85 22.78
C ARG A 797 -25.05 9.95 21.39
N GLY A 798 -23.99 10.73 21.27
CA GLY A 798 -23.26 10.94 20.00
C GLY A 798 -23.81 12.08 19.11
N TRP A 799 -24.79 12.86 19.62
CA TRP A 799 -25.46 13.96 18.95
C TRP A 799 -25.35 15.27 19.76
N GLY A 800 -24.15 15.72 20.03
CA GLY A 800 -23.95 16.98 20.75
C GLY A 800 -24.45 18.21 19.99
N PRO A 801 -24.77 19.34 20.69
CA PRO A 801 -25.30 20.57 20.04
C PRO A 801 -24.46 21.06 18.87
N ILE A 802 -23.12 21.11 19.02
CA ILE A 802 -22.17 21.58 17.99
C ILE A 802 -22.23 20.69 16.75
N LEU A 803 -22.41 19.37 16.92
CA LEU A 803 -22.51 18.46 15.79
C LEU A 803 -23.81 18.64 15.02
N VAL A 804 -24.93 18.77 15.74
CA VAL A 804 -26.26 18.95 15.10
C VAL A 804 -26.27 20.27 14.33
N GLU A 805 -25.70 21.35 14.86
CA GLU A 805 -25.58 22.62 14.15
C GLU A 805 -24.76 22.49 12.86
N ARG A 806 -23.59 21.83 12.91
CA ARG A 806 -22.78 21.57 11.71
C ARG A 806 -23.52 20.73 10.66
N ILE A 807 -24.29 19.73 11.07
CA ILE A 807 -25.09 18.90 10.18
C ILE A 807 -26.16 19.77 9.49
N ILE A 808 -26.88 20.59 10.23
CA ILE A 808 -27.89 21.49 9.69
C ILE A 808 -27.29 22.50 8.72
N ASP A 809 -26.14 23.09 9.05
CA ASP A 809 -25.43 24.02 8.16
C ASP A 809 -24.95 23.33 6.88
N SER A 810 -24.46 22.07 7.00
CA SER A 810 -24.11 21.28 5.82
C SER A 810 -25.32 21.05 4.90
N VAL A 811 -26.48 20.75 5.46
CA VAL A 811 -27.71 20.57 4.65
C VAL A 811 -28.13 21.88 4.00
N ARG A 812 -28.07 23.01 4.70
CA ARG A 812 -28.37 24.34 4.12
C ARG A 812 -27.47 24.66 2.93
N ASN A 813 -26.17 24.35 3.07
CA ASN A 813 -25.21 24.56 1.98
C ASN A 813 -25.49 23.68 0.76
N ILE A 814 -25.93 22.45 0.96
CA ILE A 814 -26.40 21.54 -0.11
C ILE A 814 -27.65 22.12 -0.80
N ALA A 815 -28.62 22.62 -0.03
CA ALA A 815 -29.89 23.14 -0.54
C ALA A 815 -29.71 24.45 -1.35
N VAL A 816 -28.71 25.28 -1.01
CA VAL A 816 -28.42 26.55 -1.71
C VAL A 816 -27.60 26.33 -3.01
N GLY A 817 -27.23 25.08 -3.33
CA GLY A 817 -26.40 24.76 -4.52
C GLY A 817 -24.96 25.27 -4.40
N GLN A 818 -24.58 25.77 -3.24
CA GLN A 818 -23.19 26.01 -2.90
C GLN A 818 -22.57 24.63 -2.63
N GLN A 819 -21.93 24.03 -3.65
CA GLN A 819 -20.93 23.00 -3.38
C GLN A 819 -19.99 23.59 -2.33
N ASP A 820 -19.95 22.95 -1.17
CA ASP A 820 -19.11 23.40 -0.07
C ASP A 820 -17.67 23.46 -0.59
N LYS A 821 -17.21 24.68 -0.93
CA LYS A 821 -15.84 24.95 -1.40
C LYS A 821 -14.81 24.58 -0.33
N THR A 822 -15.28 24.20 0.84
CA THR A 822 -14.52 23.71 1.99
C THR A 822 -14.60 22.17 2.14
N ARG A 823 -15.22 21.43 1.21
CA ARG A 823 -14.92 20.01 1.07
C ARG A 823 -13.46 19.90 0.63
N ARG A 824 -12.58 19.99 1.59
CA ARG A 824 -11.30 19.35 1.47
C ARG A 824 -11.62 17.86 1.44
N ASP A 825 -11.15 17.15 0.41
CA ASP A 825 -11.20 15.69 0.41
C ASP A 825 -10.42 15.09 1.62
N ASP A 826 -9.64 15.91 2.33
CA ASP A 826 -9.07 15.68 3.66
C ASP A 826 -10.13 15.49 4.76
N ASP A 827 -11.38 15.90 4.54
CA ASP A 827 -12.50 15.71 5.47
C ASP A 827 -13.43 14.53 5.07
N GLU A 828 -13.25 13.87 3.91
CA GLU A 828 -13.71 12.49 3.78
C GLU A 828 -12.87 11.67 4.74
N PRO A 829 -13.44 11.07 5.79
CA PRO A 829 -12.67 10.21 6.65
C PRO A 829 -12.04 9.16 5.76
N LEU A 830 -10.71 9.05 5.81
CA LEU A 830 -10.00 7.95 5.19
C LEU A 830 -10.73 6.65 5.54
N PRO A 831 -10.74 5.64 4.67
CA PRO A 831 -11.33 4.36 5.00
C PRO A 831 -10.74 3.86 6.32
N GLY A 832 -11.60 3.75 7.34
CA GLY A 832 -11.19 3.56 8.73
C GLY A 832 -11.31 4.80 9.63
N GLU A 833 -11.49 6.00 9.10
CA GLU A 833 -11.78 7.23 9.87
C GLU A 833 -13.27 7.59 9.85
N ARG A 834 -14.08 6.85 9.10
CA ARG A 834 -15.52 7.01 9.17
C ARG A 834 -15.97 6.67 10.59
N GLN A 835 -15.91 7.67 11.48
CA GLN A 835 -16.47 7.58 12.80
C GLN A 835 -17.99 7.63 12.65
N ASP A 836 -18.59 6.51 12.97
CA ASP A 836 -19.99 6.50 13.34
C ASP A 836 -20.23 7.20 14.66
#